data_c0a69062e1f50856fc4768ca915b1ef3
#
_entry.id   c0a69062e1f50856fc4768ca915b1ef3
#
_cell.length_a   1.000
_cell.length_b   1.000
_cell.length_c   1.000
_cell.angle_alpha   90.00
_cell.angle_beta   90.00
_cell.angle_gamma   90.00
#
_symmetry.space_group_name_H-M   'P 1'
#
loop_
_entity.id
_entity.type
_entity.pdbx_description
1 polymer ?
#
loop_
_entity_poly.entity_id
_entity_poly.type
_entity_poly.pdbx_seq_one_letter_code
_entity_poly.pdbx_strand_id
1 'polypeptide(L)'
;MAEAAAETTPCNFGGVSGVHGDMLTIRHAAALAALLIGLVLPEFAQSAQAQSAPRPALAQLLSDASRNNRLPDSLISYKANVETEIAILLRREEGTEAVAAIEQVSSAMRWNRTGAYEQRVNGYRAQQSGANVSMLTLFQTGWLNPVLYGNRLRVRPRSSNSRGQAAAVSRGRDGNDTLPAVHPLATDRDDYYTYSGGDTVVIMRAGDRTIPIAHVRVQPRADVRGKVVLFDGEMDLDASRGTLVRLRGYFLRTGASRSPLARTLADAVAYVEYENGERVGAYWLPATQRIELQANVPVIGDGRAVIRIVSKFADMQVNDTVLDAATLAIADSLRAMARRPLTYASTDSLTRFAQWRNPLGAITEGMHSDDFQDIGPDRWRTTGAPRFDLAAPRAADVVHFNRVEGFFTGLGGKWSLRDAAPGVTVRANAGYAWAEQTVRGRVSVERTRGPWTLEARGGRSMDITNDFRVPFDSGNSLGAIFASIDPYDYVSRNFASLGVVRRVGDRRWLARADVGYADDRWRPSQYVRGPLGGDAFRENRGVAQGGYVRSSATLEWHPDRAAEFVKPGMGARLFYERGDGTLSWQRAEVRVNGRKPVGPLVLIARGDAGVVTGSRIPPQQLFELGKYQNLPGYADKEFAGSRAASLRGSAIYTSRYLRNPLRLGRNLWLPAINPGLSVGVQSGWTDAPNMAAREAMLGLIPGYDPTLLASWAPVSVTTGRVRASVSAGVRLFGNALFLGATRPVDQAAPWKTLVGFGQTW
;
A
#
# COMPACT_ATOMS: atom_id res chain seq x y z
N MET A 1 -0.22 -70.12 -40.84
CA MET A 1 -0.90 -70.43 -42.10
C MET A 1 -2.12 -69.46 -42.18
N ALA A 2 -2.16 -68.72 -43.27
CA ALA A 2 -3.26 -67.93 -43.82
C ALA A 2 -3.67 -66.67 -42.98
N GLU A 3 -3.30 -65.48 -43.32
CA GLU A 3 -3.69 -64.60 -44.46
C GLU A 3 -5.20 -64.41 -44.57
N ALA A 4 -5.64 -63.20 -44.30
CA ALA A 4 -6.68 -62.45 -45.02
C ALA A 4 -6.78 -61.03 -44.50
N ALA A 5 -6.35 -60.09 -45.22
CA ALA A 5 -7.01 -59.07 -46.03
C ALA A 5 -7.68 -57.91 -45.20
N ALA A 6 -7.07 -56.76 -45.42
CA ALA A 6 -7.56 -55.46 -44.97
C ALA A 6 -8.77 -55.01 -45.79
N GLU A 7 -9.78 -54.41 -45.13
CA GLU A 7 -10.71 -53.47 -45.73
C GLU A 7 -10.64 -52.14 -45.02
N THR A 8 -10.22 -51.13 -45.75
CA THR A 8 -10.17 -49.73 -45.36
C THR A 8 -11.51 -49.07 -45.62
N THR A 9 -12.16 -48.59 -44.55
CA THR A 9 -13.27 -47.67 -44.67
C THR A 9 -12.81 -46.25 -44.23
N PRO A 10 -13.05 -45.21 -44.99
CA PRO A 10 -12.62 -43.87 -44.64
C PRO A 10 -13.56 -43.26 -43.59
N CYS A 11 -13.03 -42.94 -42.40
CA CYS A 11 -13.71 -42.08 -41.43
C CYS A 11 -13.73 -40.65 -41.92
N ASN A 12 -14.91 -40.15 -42.13
CA ASN A 12 -15.24 -38.78 -42.43
C ASN A 12 -14.93 -37.88 -41.19
N PHE A 13 -13.91 -37.05 -41.27
CA PHE A 13 -13.63 -36.02 -40.28
C PHE A 13 -14.64 -34.87 -40.48
N GLY A 14 -15.66 -34.84 -39.67
CA GLY A 14 -16.55 -33.69 -39.52
C GLY A 14 -15.78 -32.49 -38.99
N GLY A 15 -15.94 -31.37 -39.70
CA GLY A 15 -15.13 -30.19 -39.55
C GLY A 15 -15.06 -29.57 -38.14
N VAL A 16 -13.86 -29.31 -37.70
CA VAL A 16 -13.53 -28.43 -36.60
C VAL A 16 -13.53 -26.97 -37.14
N SER A 17 -14.69 -26.33 -37.13
CA SER A 17 -14.86 -24.93 -37.55
C SER A 17 -14.93 -23.98 -36.34
N GLY A 18 -14.17 -24.21 -35.25
CA GLY A 18 -14.20 -23.41 -34.04
C GLY A 18 -12.89 -22.68 -33.68
N VAL A 19 -11.77 -23.06 -34.30
CA VAL A 19 -10.45 -22.57 -33.83
C VAL A 19 -9.97 -21.30 -34.58
N HIS A 20 -10.56 -20.95 -35.72
CA HIS A 20 -10.11 -19.79 -36.52
C HIS A 20 -10.64 -18.44 -36.03
N GLY A 21 -11.74 -18.38 -35.25
CA GLY A 21 -12.26 -17.12 -34.68
C GLY A 21 -11.39 -16.56 -33.56
N ASP A 22 -10.87 -17.44 -32.72
CA ASP A 22 -10.15 -17.02 -31.49
C ASP A 22 -8.73 -16.48 -31.79
N MET A 23 -8.06 -17.01 -32.83
CA MET A 23 -6.74 -16.50 -33.23
C MET A 23 -6.79 -15.13 -33.90
N LEU A 24 -7.89 -14.80 -34.58
CA LEU A 24 -8.05 -13.48 -35.23
C LEU A 24 -8.29 -12.37 -34.22
N THR A 25 -9.07 -12.63 -33.18
CA THR A 25 -9.37 -11.66 -32.11
C THR A 25 -8.16 -11.37 -31.22
N ILE A 26 -7.33 -12.37 -30.90
CA ILE A 26 -6.07 -12.19 -30.17
C ILE A 26 -5.05 -11.40 -31.03
N ARG A 27 -5.01 -11.63 -32.33
CA ARG A 27 -4.14 -10.87 -33.26
C ARG A 27 -4.56 -9.41 -33.37
N HIS A 28 -5.85 -9.10 -33.37
CA HIS A 28 -6.33 -7.71 -33.41
C HIS A 28 -6.09 -6.99 -32.09
N ALA A 29 -6.25 -7.64 -30.93
CA ALA A 29 -5.93 -7.04 -29.63
C ALA A 29 -4.42 -6.81 -29.46
N ALA A 30 -3.59 -7.74 -29.93
CA ALA A 30 -2.14 -7.58 -29.93
C ALA A 30 -1.68 -6.50 -30.94
N ALA A 31 -2.33 -6.39 -32.09
CA ALA A 31 -2.06 -5.36 -33.08
C ALA A 31 -2.47 -3.95 -32.60
N LEU A 32 -3.59 -3.83 -31.88
CA LEU A 32 -4.00 -2.57 -31.28
C LEU A 32 -3.04 -2.14 -30.14
N ALA A 33 -2.58 -3.06 -29.33
CA ALA A 33 -1.56 -2.81 -28.33
C ALA A 33 -0.21 -2.41 -28.96
N ALA A 34 0.18 -3.05 -30.05
CA ALA A 34 1.38 -2.69 -30.81
C ALA A 34 1.24 -1.34 -31.53
N LEU A 35 0.06 -1.01 -32.05
CA LEU A 35 -0.22 0.27 -32.70
C LEU A 35 -0.18 1.45 -31.70
N LEU A 36 -0.66 1.24 -30.48
CA LEU A 36 -0.60 2.25 -29.40
C LEU A 36 0.81 2.41 -28.83
N ILE A 37 1.60 1.35 -28.80
CA ILE A 37 3.03 1.43 -28.48
C ILE A 37 3.77 2.19 -29.59
N GLY A 38 3.43 1.98 -30.84
CA GLY A 38 3.99 2.68 -32.00
C GLY A 38 3.62 4.18 -32.11
N LEU A 39 2.43 4.57 -31.65
CA LEU A 39 1.98 5.97 -31.61
C LEU A 39 2.60 6.81 -30.48
N VAL A 40 3.18 6.16 -29.50
CA VAL A 40 3.82 6.80 -28.33
C VAL A 40 5.34 7.01 -28.53
N LEU A 41 5.96 6.36 -29.51
CA LEU A 41 7.40 6.37 -29.70
C LEU A 41 8.03 7.51 -30.55
N PRO A 42 7.35 8.22 -31.45
CA PRO A 42 8.05 9.13 -32.39
C PRO A 42 8.46 10.50 -31.85
N GLU A 43 8.02 10.92 -30.67
CA GLU A 43 8.36 12.28 -30.17
C GLU A 43 9.61 12.38 -29.27
N PHE A 44 10.36 11.31 -29.09
CA PHE A 44 11.45 11.28 -28.10
C PHE A 44 12.89 11.24 -28.64
N ALA A 45 13.09 11.57 -29.93
CA ALA A 45 14.44 11.61 -30.50
C ALA A 45 15.16 12.96 -30.31
N GLN A 46 14.66 13.88 -29.48
CA GLN A 46 15.32 15.16 -29.23
C GLN A 46 15.44 15.45 -27.73
N SER A 47 16.60 15.24 -27.23
CA SER A 47 17.43 16.04 -26.33
C SER A 47 18.33 15.15 -25.47
N ALA A 48 19.36 14.57 -26.07
CA ALA A 48 20.62 14.34 -25.36
C ALA A 48 21.24 15.70 -25.17
N GLN A 49 20.76 16.48 -24.19
CA GLN A 49 21.49 17.65 -23.75
C GLN A 49 22.78 17.19 -23.07
N ALA A 50 23.88 17.48 -23.72
CA ALA A 50 25.20 17.41 -23.13
C ALA A 50 25.16 18.07 -21.75
N GLN A 51 25.71 17.39 -20.73
CA GLN A 51 25.88 17.97 -19.40
C GLN A 51 26.77 19.19 -19.53
N SER A 52 26.14 20.37 -19.49
CA SER A 52 26.88 21.62 -19.43
C SER A 52 27.69 21.63 -18.10
N ALA A 53 28.93 22.01 -18.16
CA ALA A 53 29.76 22.28 -16.98
C ALA A 53 28.98 23.20 -16.02
N PRO A 54 29.16 23.04 -14.68
CA PRO A 54 28.45 23.89 -13.71
C PRO A 54 28.70 25.35 -14.04
N ARG A 55 27.65 26.16 -14.03
CA ARG A 55 27.80 27.61 -14.21
C ARG A 55 28.69 28.18 -13.11
N PRO A 56 29.47 29.21 -13.34
CA PRO A 56 30.37 29.80 -12.33
C PRO A 56 29.66 30.17 -11.03
N ALA A 57 28.41 30.63 -11.12
CA ALA A 57 27.56 30.95 -9.97
C ALA A 57 27.24 29.72 -9.11
N LEU A 58 26.93 28.56 -9.71
CA LEU A 58 26.70 27.33 -8.97
C LEU A 58 27.97 26.82 -8.28
N ALA A 59 29.10 26.85 -8.94
CA ALA A 59 30.39 26.44 -8.35
C ALA A 59 30.73 27.29 -7.12
N GLN A 60 30.54 28.61 -7.21
CA GLN A 60 30.76 29.52 -6.10
C GLN A 60 29.80 29.22 -4.92
N LEU A 61 28.49 29.09 -5.19
CA LEU A 61 27.48 28.73 -4.20
C LEU A 61 27.84 27.44 -3.46
N LEU A 62 28.23 26.39 -4.20
CA LEU A 62 28.63 25.11 -3.62
C LEU A 62 29.91 25.19 -2.80
N SER A 63 30.88 26.02 -3.23
CA SER A 63 32.10 26.27 -2.47
C SER A 63 31.78 26.95 -1.15
N ASP A 64 30.96 27.99 -1.17
CA ASP A 64 30.55 28.72 0.03
C ASP A 64 29.71 27.81 0.96
N ALA A 65 28.75 27.04 0.40
CA ALA A 65 27.96 26.10 1.16
C ALA A 65 28.81 25.00 1.81
N SER A 66 29.82 24.49 1.12
CA SER A 66 30.74 23.49 1.69
C SER A 66 31.57 24.05 2.83
N ARG A 67 32.08 25.29 2.70
CA ARG A 67 32.80 25.97 3.78
C ARG A 67 31.94 26.21 5.02
N ASN A 68 30.67 26.57 4.81
CA ASN A 68 29.71 26.86 5.86
C ASN A 68 29.01 25.61 6.42
N ASN A 69 29.19 24.44 5.79
CA ASN A 69 28.67 23.15 6.29
C ASN A 69 29.47 22.61 7.49
N ARG A 70 29.98 23.49 8.32
CA ARG A 70 30.69 23.16 9.56
C ARG A 70 29.85 23.55 10.74
N LEU A 71 29.93 22.71 11.78
CA LEU A 71 29.28 23.02 13.03
C LEU A 71 29.81 24.36 13.59
N PRO A 72 28.95 25.40 13.77
CA PRO A 72 29.40 26.67 14.29
C PRO A 72 30.07 26.52 15.65
N ASP A 73 31.19 27.25 15.89
CA ASP A 73 31.94 27.13 17.13
C ASP A 73 31.17 27.56 18.35
N SER A 74 30.26 28.50 18.18
CA SER A 74 29.35 28.98 19.20
C SER A 74 28.18 28.03 19.55
N LEU A 75 27.95 26.97 18.75
CA LEU A 75 26.92 25.97 19.04
C LEU A 75 27.50 24.86 19.92
N ILE A 76 27.24 24.92 21.21
CA ILE A 76 27.74 23.95 22.19
C ILE A 76 26.74 22.81 22.40
N SER A 77 25.48 23.15 22.62
CA SER A 77 24.40 22.20 22.89
C SER A 77 23.03 22.72 22.49
N TYR A 78 22.07 21.84 22.40
CA TYR A 78 20.67 22.24 22.37
C TYR A 78 19.77 21.13 22.91
N LYS A 79 18.57 21.52 23.36
CA LYS A 79 17.45 20.63 23.70
C LYS A 79 16.22 20.99 22.88
N ALA A 80 15.37 20.01 22.59
CA ALA A 80 14.13 20.22 21.87
C ALA A 80 13.07 19.20 22.30
N ASN A 81 11.82 19.59 22.26
CA ASN A 81 10.68 18.69 22.30
C ASN A 81 10.37 18.24 20.87
N VAL A 82 10.19 16.94 20.66
CA VAL A 82 9.94 16.39 19.33
C VAL A 82 8.68 15.54 19.36
N GLU A 83 7.72 15.88 18.51
CA GLU A 83 6.59 15.01 18.22
C GLU A 83 6.86 14.25 16.92
N THR A 84 6.84 12.93 17.01
CA THR A 84 6.98 12.03 15.86
C THR A 84 5.66 11.33 15.61
N GLU A 85 5.15 11.41 14.41
CA GLU A 85 4.02 10.63 13.95
C GLU A 85 4.49 9.59 12.95
N ILE A 86 4.04 8.35 13.16
CA ILE A 86 4.37 7.20 12.35
C ILE A 86 3.08 6.68 11.76
N ALA A 87 2.91 6.82 10.45
CA ALA A 87 1.77 6.29 9.73
C ALA A 87 2.16 5.03 8.96
N ILE A 88 1.40 3.96 9.15
CA ILE A 88 1.48 2.74 8.36
C ILE A 88 0.33 2.78 7.37
N LEU A 89 0.67 2.78 6.09
CA LEU A 89 -0.28 2.94 5.00
C LEU A 89 -0.25 1.71 4.08
N LEU A 90 -1.39 1.44 3.48
CA LEU A 90 -1.52 0.56 2.33
C LEU A 90 -1.71 1.42 1.08
N ARG A 91 -0.87 1.22 0.07
CA ARG A 91 -0.91 1.95 -1.19
C ARG A 91 -1.33 1.04 -2.33
N ARG A 92 -2.40 1.40 -3.02
CA ARG A 92 -2.85 0.73 -4.24
C ARG A 92 -1.98 1.11 -5.45
N GLU A 93 -2.11 0.34 -6.53
CA GLU A 93 -1.37 0.62 -7.77
C GLU A 93 -1.69 2.00 -8.33
N GLU A 94 -2.94 2.44 -8.24
CA GLU A 94 -3.37 3.78 -8.69
C GLU A 94 -2.84 4.93 -7.83
N GLY A 95 -2.03 4.65 -6.82
CA GLY A 95 -1.43 5.64 -5.94
C GLY A 95 -2.31 6.12 -4.79
N THR A 96 -3.50 5.52 -4.61
CA THR A 96 -4.35 5.77 -3.43
C THR A 96 -3.72 5.16 -2.18
N GLU A 97 -3.66 5.93 -1.09
CA GLU A 97 -3.13 5.50 0.19
C GLU A 97 -4.24 5.46 1.24
N ALA A 98 -4.31 4.37 1.99
CA ALA A 98 -5.22 4.23 3.13
C ALA A 98 -4.44 3.94 4.40
N VAL A 99 -4.76 4.63 5.48
CA VAL A 99 -4.00 4.58 6.73
C VAL A 99 -4.50 3.41 7.60
N ALA A 100 -3.67 2.39 7.74
CA ALA A 100 -3.95 1.21 8.57
C ALA A 100 -3.64 1.47 10.06
N ALA A 101 -2.58 2.23 10.36
CA ALA A 101 -2.23 2.59 11.73
C ALA A 101 -1.55 3.95 11.79
N ILE A 102 -1.76 4.64 12.89
CA ILE A 102 -1.06 5.88 13.25
C ILE A 102 -0.57 5.72 14.68
N GLU A 103 0.72 5.93 14.89
CA GLU A 103 1.34 6.03 16.20
C GLU A 103 1.93 7.44 16.35
N GLN A 104 1.79 8.04 17.52
CA GLN A 104 2.41 9.31 17.82
C GLN A 104 3.24 9.19 19.10
N VAL A 105 4.45 9.70 19.02
CA VAL A 105 5.45 9.65 20.09
C VAL A 105 5.86 11.08 20.43
N SER A 106 5.78 11.45 21.69
CA SER A 106 6.40 12.69 22.20
C SER A 106 7.72 12.33 22.86
N SER A 107 8.79 13.02 22.48
CA SER A 107 10.11 12.82 23.06
C SER A 107 10.82 14.13 23.36
N ALA A 108 11.67 14.11 24.39
CA ALA A 108 12.64 15.15 24.63
C ALA A 108 13.99 14.72 24.04
N MET A 109 14.59 15.58 23.26
CA MET A 109 15.90 15.34 22.67
C MET A 109 16.92 16.31 23.26
N ARG A 110 18.12 15.80 23.54
CA ARG A 110 19.30 16.56 23.96
C ARG A 110 20.47 16.20 23.07
N TRP A 111 21.22 17.21 22.67
CA TRP A 111 22.42 17.03 21.86
C TRP A 111 23.51 18.01 22.31
N ASN A 112 24.76 17.61 22.23
CA ASN A 112 25.90 18.49 22.45
C ASN A 112 26.98 18.31 21.40
N ARG A 113 27.92 19.25 21.33
CA ARG A 113 29.00 19.32 20.34
C ARG A 113 29.96 18.12 20.40
N THR A 114 30.09 17.44 21.53
CA THR A 114 30.92 16.22 21.65
C THR A 114 30.29 15.03 20.92
N GLY A 115 29.09 15.19 20.36
CA GLY A 115 28.31 14.14 19.70
C GLY A 115 27.46 13.31 20.65
N ALA A 116 27.39 13.68 21.94
CA ALA A 116 26.45 13.04 22.87
C ALA A 116 25.02 13.40 22.47
N TYR A 117 24.17 12.39 22.44
CA TYR A 117 22.80 12.49 22.01
C TYR A 117 21.92 11.61 22.91
N GLU A 118 20.82 12.16 23.38
CA GLU A 118 19.79 11.43 24.09
C GLU A 118 18.42 11.76 23.50
N GLN A 119 17.62 10.73 23.29
CA GLN A 119 16.19 10.86 22.98
C GLN A 119 15.40 10.10 24.03
N ARG A 120 14.60 10.84 24.82
CA ARG A 120 13.74 10.27 25.86
C ARG A 120 12.28 10.33 25.43
N VAL A 121 11.66 9.17 25.27
CA VAL A 121 10.23 9.07 24.97
C VAL A 121 9.42 9.33 26.22
N ASN A 122 8.58 10.35 26.21
CA ASN A 122 7.76 10.81 27.34
C ASN A 122 6.28 10.47 27.15
N GLY A 123 5.79 10.37 25.92
CA GLY A 123 4.40 10.08 25.61
C GLY A 123 4.25 9.15 24.39
N TYR A 124 3.21 8.34 24.44
CA TYR A 124 2.83 7.44 23.34
C TYR A 124 1.31 7.38 23.22
N ARG A 125 0.80 7.50 22.00
CA ARG A 125 -0.59 7.18 21.66
C ARG A 125 -0.67 6.61 20.26
N ALA A 126 -1.69 5.78 20.02
CA ALA A 126 -1.87 5.13 18.73
C ALA A 126 -3.34 4.91 18.41
N GLN A 127 -3.63 4.83 17.12
CA GLN A 127 -4.87 4.30 16.57
C GLN A 127 -4.51 3.35 15.44
N GLN A 128 -5.03 2.13 15.48
CA GLN A 128 -4.71 1.09 14.52
C GLN A 128 -5.94 0.32 14.08
N SER A 129 -5.89 -0.17 12.86
CA SER A 129 -6.82 -1.14 12.31
C SER A 129 -6.03 -2.40 12.00
N GLY A 130 -6.39 -3.49 12.65
CA GLY A 130 -5.65 -4.74 12.54
C GLY A 130 -4.54 -4.91 13.58
N ALA A 131 -3.91 -6.08 13.61
CA ALA A 131 -2.80 -6.42 14.48
C ALA A 131 -1.50 -5.86 13.91
N ASN A 132 -1.07 -4.72 14.40
CA ASN A 132 0.19 -4.10 14.03
C ASN A 132 1.19 -4.18 15.18
N VAL A 133 2.42 -4.53 14.85
CA VAL A 133 3.53 -4.42 15.79
C VAL A 133 3.84 -2.95 15.98
N SER A 134 3.91 -2.48 17.23
CA SER A 134 4.30 -1.10 17.50
C SER A 134 5.65 -0.77 16.88
N MET A 135 5.72 0.37 16.24
CA MET A 135 6.97 0.87 15.64
C MET A 135 8.04 1.13 16.70
N LEU A 136 7.67 1.32 17.98
CA LEU A 136 8.64 1.36 19.07
C LEU A 136 9.49 0.09 19.18
N THR A 137 8.96 -1.06 18.77
CA THR A 137 9.71 -2.33 18.69
C THR A 137 10.82 -2.28 17.64
N LEU A 138 10.60 -1.51 16.58
CA LEU A 138 11.55 -1.40 15.47
C LEU A 138 12.64 -0.36 15.74
N PHE A 139 12.41 0.58 16.66
CA PHE A 139 13.37 1.60 17.07
C PHE A 139 14.11 1.17 18.34
N GLN A 140 15.27 0.57 18.17
CA GLN A 140 16.16 0.24 19.29
C GLN A 140 17.13 1.37 19.62
N THR A 141 17.34 2.28 18.67
CA THR A 141 18.14 3.49 18.78
C THR A 141 17.31 4.71 18.39
N GLY A 142 17.72 5.91 18.80
CA GLY A 142 17.07 7.14 18.35
C GLY A 142 16.99 7.24 16.83
N TRP A 143 15.89 7.76 16.31
CA TRP A 143 15.65 7.88 14.85
C TRP A 143 15.87 9.28 14.30
N LEU A 144 16.17 10.23 15.18
CA LEU A 144 16.35 11.64 14.82
C LEU A 144 17.79 11.92 14.42
N ASN A 145 17.97 12.78 13.43
CA ASN A 145 19.27 13.37 13.10
C ASN A 145 19.37 14.71 13.81
N PRO A 146 20.24 14.83 14.82
CA PRO A 146 20.32 16.05 15.62
C PRO A 146 20.90 17.23 14.87
N VAL A 147 21.81 17.00 13.91
CA VAL A 147 22.42 18.05 13.09
C VAL A 147 22.68 17.54 11.67
N LEU A 148 22.61 18.43 10.69
CA LEU A 148 22.93 18.14 9.29
C LEU A 148 24.26 18.75 8.86
N TYR A 149 25.09 19.18 9.77
CA TYR A 149 26.43 19.70 9.49
C TYR A 149 27.47 18.59 9.35
N GLY A 150 28.53 18.86 8.61
CA GLY A 150 29.73 18.03 8.52
C GLY A 150 29.84 17.23 7.23
N ASN A 151 30.90 16.44 7.13
CA ASN A 151 31.22 15.70 5.91
C ASN A 151 30.46 14.38 5.77
N ARG A 152 29.87 13.89 6.85
CA ARG A 152 29.17 12.59 6.88
C ARG A 152 27.86 12.70 7.66
N LEU A 153 26.78 12.18 7.08
CA LEU A 153 25.48 12.05 7.72
C LEU A 153 25.29 10.61 8.21
N ARG A 154 24.73 10.45 9.38
CA ARG A 154 24.31 9.12 9.87
C ARG A 154 22.94 8.80 9.31
N VAL A 155 22.88 7.83 8.43
CA VAL A 155 21.66 7.45 7.73
C VAL A 155 21.45 5.94 7.76
N ARG A 156 20.21 5.52 7.55
CA ARG A 156 19.89 4.11 7.28
C ARG A 156 19.74 3.95 5.77
N PRO A 157 20.77 3.44 5.08
CA PRO A 157 20.69 3.25 3.64
C PRO A 157 19.78 2.07 3.31
N ARG A 158 19.29 2.04 2.06
CA ARG A 158 18.66 0.88 1.48
C ARG A 158 19.61 -0.34 1.62
N SER A 159 19.23 -1.33 2.42
CA SER A 159 20.02 -2.55 2.57
C SER A 159 19.80 -3.48 1.38
N SER A 160 20.86 -3.86 0.70
CA SER A 160 20.81 -4.82 -0.39
C SER A 160 20.97 -6.28 0.06
N ASN A 161 21.20 -6.54 1.35
CA ASN A 161 21.68 -7.84 1.83
C ASN A 161 21.00 -8.38 3.09
N SER A 162 19.81 -7.96 3.45
CA SER A 162 19.18 -8.55 4.63
C SER A 162 18.27 -9.72 4.24
N ARG A 163 18.73 -10.94 4.49
CA ARG A 163 17.88 -12.13 4.49
C ARG A 163 16.68 -11.90 5.41
N GLY A 164 15.47 -11.84 4.81
CA GLY A 164 14.23 -11.93 5.56
C GLY A 164 13.96 -10.80 6.56
N GLN A 165 14.30 -9.55 6.22
CA GLN A 165 14.20 -8.42 7.15
C GLN A 165 13.29 -7.29 6.70
N ALA A 166 12.05 -7.59 6.31
CA ALA A 166 10.95 -6.67 6.63
C ALA A 166 10.80 -6.54 8.17
N ALA A 167 11.33 -7.50 8.93
CA ALA A 167 11.40 -7.50 10.40
C ALA A 167 12.78 -7.16 10.96
N ALA A 168 13.78 -6.91 10.14
CA ALA A 168 15.12 -6.64 10.61
C ALA A 168 15.54 -5.20 10.39
N VAL A 169 14.76 -4.32 10.90
CA VAL A 169 15.24 -3.06 11.43
C VAL A 169 16.09 -3.32 12.69
N SER A 170 16.54 -4.53 12.95
CA SER A 170 17.51 -4.73 14.01
C SER A 170 17.84 -6.20 14.20
N ARG A 171 19.01 -6.56 13.83
CA ARG A 171 19.90 -7.49 14.54
C ARG A 171 21.30 -7.38 13.97
N GLY A 172 21.88 -6.17 13.98
CA GLY A 172 23.31 -6.03 13.99
C GLY A 172 23.83 -6.46 15.36
N ARG A 173 24.75 -7.37 15.41
CA ARG A 173 25.43 -7.80 16.64
C ARG A 173 26.14 -6.64 17.37
N ASP A 174 26.28 -5.48 16.70
CA ASP A 174 27.02 -4.31 17.18
C ASP A 174 26.14 -3.05 17.42
N GLY A 175 24.82 -3.13 17.33
CA GLY A 175 23.90 -2.05 17.75
C GLY A 175 23.98 -0.74 16.95
N ASN A 176 24.67 -0.72 15.81
CA ASN A 176 24.89 0.48 15.01
C ASN A 176 24.44 0.28 13.57
N ASP A 177 23.12 0.29 13.34
CA ASP A 177 22.51 0.13 12.00
C ASP A 177 22.63 1.38 11.11
N THR A 178 23.25 2.45 11.60
CA THR A 178 23.47 3.67 10.82
C THR A 178 24.83 3.64 10.15
N LEU A 179 24.85 3.86 8.84
CA LEU A 179 26.09 4.01 8.08
C LEU A 179 26.38 5.50 7.82
N PRO A 180 27.66 5.90 7.80
CA PRO A 180 28.02 7.23 7.38
C PRO A 180 27.79 7.38 5.87
N ALA A 181 26.86 8.26 5.49
CA ALA A 181 26.68 8.69 4.11
C ALA A 181 27.54 9.91 3.84
N VAL A 182 28.10 10.02 2.64
CA VAL A 182 28.82 11.24 2.21
C VAL A 182 27.81 12.38 2.12
N HIS A 183 28.10 13.49 2.81
CA HIS A 183 27.25 14.67 2.76
C HIS A 183 27.38 15.36 1.39
N PRO A 184 26.28 15.84 0.76
CA PRO A 184 26.37 16.57 -0.50
C PRO A 184 27.23 17.85 -0.44
N LEU A 185 27.41 18.39 0.74
CA LEU A 185 28.28 19.55 0.99
C LEU A 185 29.61 19.18 1.68
N ALA A 186 30.04 17.90 1.62
CA ALA A 186 31.31 17.48 2.16
C ALA A 186 32.48 18.18 1.46
N THR A 187 33.62 18.29 2.13
CA THR A 187 34.84 18.89 1.52
C THR A 187 35.36 18.07 0.34
N ASP A 188 35.13 16.75 0.36
CA ASP A 188 35.46 15.77 -0.69
C ASP A 188 34.28 15.45 -1.63
N ARG A 189 33.23 16.30 -1.67
CA ARG A 189 31.97 16.06 -2.41
C ARG A 189 32.16 15.84 -3.90
N ASP A 190 33.12 16.53 -4.51
CA ASP A 190 33.33 16.50 -5.95
C ASP A 190 33.87 15.15 -6.46
N ASP A 191 34.38 14.31 -5.55
CA ASP A 191 34.76 12.92 -5.84
C ASP A 191 33.54 12.01 -5.96
N TYR A 192 32.40 12.42 -5.41
CA TYR A 192 31.21 11.57 -5.26
C TYR A 192 29.98 12.05 -6.03
N TYR A 193 29.85 13.36 -6.26
CA TYR A 193 28.64 13.96 -6.77
C TYR A 193 28.82 14.84 -8.00
N THR A 194 27.76 14.95 -8.77
CA THR A 194 27.55 15.97 -9.80
C THR A 194 26.36 16.83 -9.41
N TYR A 195 26.40 18.10 -9.78
CA TYR A 195 25.40 19.10 -9.41
C TYR A 195 24.82 19.78 -10.63
N SER A 196 23.55 20.18 -10.53
CA SER A 196 22.87 21.01 -11.53
C SER A 196 21.85 21.94 -10.86
N GLY A 197 21.41 22.98 -11.56
CA GLY A 197 20.54 24.02 -10.99
C GLY A 197 21.37 25.15 -10.35
N GLY A 198 20.96 25.61 -9.18
CA GLY A 198 21.58 26.71 -8.44
C GLY A 198 20.93 28.07 -8.70
N ASP A 199 19.86 28.11 -9.49
CA ASP A 199 19.07 29.32 -9.66
C ASP A 199 18.22 29.58 -8.40
N THR A 200 18.03 30.83 -8.02
CA THR A 200 17.14 31.22 -6.93
C THR A 200 15.68 31.01 -7.37
N VAL A 201 15.00 30.07 -6.73
CA VAL A 201 13.65 29.66 -7.12
C VAL A 201 12.56 30.27 -6.24
N VAL A 202 12.89 30.53 -4.95
CA VAL A 202 11.95 30.99 -3.95
C VAL A 202 12.63 32.03 -3.05
N ILE A 203 11.85 33.00 -2.65
CA ILE A 203 12.24 33.95 -1.61
C ILE A 203 11.44 33.64 -0.35
N MET A 204 12.10 33.16 0.69
CA MET A 204 11.49 32.92 2.00
C MET A 204 11.57 34.19 2.87
N ARG A 205 10.52 34.48 3.62
CA ARG A 205 10.55 35.53 4.66
C ARG A 205 10.64 34.89 6.04
N ALA A 206 11.65 35.27 6.81
CA ALA A 206 11.85 34.85 8.20
C ALA A 206 11.91 36.11 9.09
N GLY A 207 10.78 36.52 9.65
CA GLY A 207 10.64 37.84 10.29
C GLY A 207 10.85 38.96 9.27
N ASP A 208 11.76 39.88 9.58
CA ASP A 208 12.14 41.01 8.71
C ASP A 208 13.20 40.63 7.65
N ARG A 209 13.70 39.41 7.68
CA ARG A 209 14.74 38.95 6.77
C ARG A 209 14.17 38.21 5.56
N THR A 210 14.70 38.54 4.40
CA THR A 210 14.45 37.85 3.14
C THR A 210 15.58 36.86 2.85
N ILE A 211 15.25 35.60 2.64
CA ILE A 211 16.19 34.51 2.39
C ILE A 211 15.99 34.01 0.96
N PRO A 212 16.90 34.28 0.04
CA PRO A 212 16.87 33.70 -1.30
C PRO A 212 17.25 32.23 -1.24
N ILE A 213 16.39 31.36 -1.73
CA ILE A 213 16.61 29.91 -1.75
C ILE A 213 17.07 29.47 -3.14
N ALA A 214 18.26 28.92 -3.21
CA ALA A 214 18.81 28.30 -4.41
C ALA A 214 18.53 26.79 -4.38
N HIS A 215 17.92 26.30 -5.44
CA HIS A 215 17.58 24.88 -5.61
C HIS A 215 18.70 24.17 -6.38
N VAL A 216 19.28 23.11 -5.80
CA VAL A 216 20.39 22.35 -6.36
C VAL A 216 20.04 20.87 -6.43
N ARG A 217 20.11 20.27 -7.63
CA ARG A 217 20.01 18.84 -7.84
C ARG A 217 21.37 18.19 -7.59
N VAL A 218 21.37 17.12 -6.78
CA VAL A 218 22.57 16.34 -6.41
C VAL A 218 22.42 14.94 -6.98
N GLN A 219 23.42 14.47 -7.71
CA GLN A 219 23.44 13.12 -8.27
C GLN A 219 24.77 12.43 -8.00
N PRO A 220 24.75 11.14 -7.59
CA PRO A 220 25.98 10.35 -7.46
C PRO A 220 26.71 10.22 -8.80
N ARG A 221 28.02 10.30 -8.77
CA ARG A 221 28.87 10.02 -9.94
C ARG A 221 28.82 8.52 -10.27
N ALA A 222 28.84 8.19 -11.55
CA ALA A 222 28.79 6.80 -12.02
C ALA A 222 30.09 6.01 -11.78
N ASP A 223 31.20 6.70 -11.65
CA ASP A 223 32.55 6.16 -11.52
C ASP A 223 32.99 5.90 -10.08
N VAL A 224 32.14 6.19 -9.09
CA VAL A 224 32.47 5.96 -7.67
C VAL A 224 32.67 4.48 -7.39
N ARG A 225 33.85 4.12 -6.90
CA ARG A 225 34.22 2.76 -6.52
C ARG A 225 34.14 2.57 -5.01
N GLY A 226 33.95 1.31 -4.58
CA GLY A 226 33.90 0.94 -3.16
C GLY A 226 32.49 0.89 -2.59
N LYS A 227 32.41 0.59 -1.28
CA LYS A 227 31.14 0.48 -0.55
C LYS A 227 30.84 1.77 0.20
N VAL A 228 30.28 2.74 -0.49
CA VAL A 228 29.97 4.07 0.04
C VAL A 228 28.47 4.28 0.04
N VAL A 229 27.93 5.06 0.96
CA VAL A 229 26.55 5.52 0.94
C VAL A 229 26.52 6.93 0.39
N LEU A 230 25.76 7.13 -0.68
CA LEU A 230 25.64 8.38 -1.41
C LEU A 230 24.19 8.87 -1.39
N PHE A 231 24.04 10.18 -1.46
CA PHE A 231 22.73 10.84 -1.58
C PHE A 231 22.41 11.08 -3.06
N ASP A 232 21.15 10.83 -3.41
CA ASP A 232 20.58 11.23 -4.71
C ASP A 232 19.29 12.00 -4.44
N GLY A 233 19.23 13.25 -4.86
CA GLY A 233 18.08 14.08 -4.53
C GLY A 233 18.32 15.56 -4.81
N GLU A 234 17.71 16.38 -4.01
CA GLU A 234 17.70 17.83 -4.11
C GLU A 234 18.11 18.45 -2.79
N MET A 235 18.76 19.60 -2.86
CA MET A 235 19.02 20.42 -1.69
C MET A 235 18.64 21.87 -1.98
N ASP A 236 18.09 22.52 -0.98
CA ASP A 236 17.82 23.94 -0.97
C ASP A 236 18.83 24.64 -0.07
N LEU A 237 19.46 25.66 -0.60
CA LEU A 237 20.48 26.43 0.08
C LEU A 237 20.00 27.88 0.28
N ASP A 238 20.27 28.47 1.43
CA ASP A 238 20.26 29.92 1.59
C ASP A 238 21.38 30.51 0.72
N ALA A 239 21.04 31.10 -0.40
CA ALA A 239 22.02 31.63 -1.35
C ALA A 239 22.85 32.79 -0.78
N SER A 240 22.37 33.48 0.27
CA SER A 240 23.06 34.58 0.91
C SER A 240 24.13 34.12 1.90
N ARG A 241 23.92 32.98 2.57
CA ARG A 241 24.83 32.46 3.61
C ARG A 241 25.43 31.10 3.25
N GLY A 242 25.03 30.47 2.16
CA GLY A 242 25.51 29.15 1.78
C GLY A 242 25.14 28.07 2.80
N THR A 243 23.99 28.16 3.48
CA THR A 243 23.60 27.18 4.51
C THR A 243 22.51 26.24 4.03
N LEU A 244 22.54 25.00 4.50
CA LEU A 244 21.57 23.98 4.11
C LEU A 244 20.22 24.23 4.78
N VAL A 245 19.19 24.51 3.98
CA VAL A 245 17.80 24.70 4.40
C VAL A 245 17.03 23.39 4.35
N ARG A 246 17.10 22.67 3.23
CA ARG A 246 16.40 21.41 3.04
C ARG A 246 17.25 20.41 2.25
N LEU A 247 17.13 19.13 2.62
CA LEU A 247 17.69 17.99 1.90
C LEU A 247 16.58 16.99 1.65
N ARG A 248 16.27 16.70 0.37
CA ARG A 248 15.14 15.85 -0.05
C ARG A 248 15.60 14.85 -1.11
N GLY A 249 15.46 13.55 -0.82
CA GLY A 249 15.92 12.50 -1.74
C GLY A 249 16.01 11.15 -1.05
N TYR A 250 17.00 10.36 -1.44
CA TYR A 250 17.23 9.05 -0.85
C TYR A 250 18.71 8.71 -0.83
N PHE A 251 19.09 7.75 0.04
CA PHE A 251 20.46 7.29 0.18
C PHE A 251 20.64 5.93 -0.48
N LEU A 252 21.72 5.81 -1.26
CA LEU A 252 22.10 4.61 -1.99
C LEU A 252 23.43 4.08 -1.48
N ARG A 253 23.53 2.76 -1.33
CA ARG A 253 24.79 2.09 -1.04
C ARG A 253 25.40 1.55 -2.33
N THR A 254 26.61 2.01 -2.68
CA THR A 254 27.35 1.53 -3.84
C THR A 254 27.99 0.16 -3.56
N GLY A 255 28.29 -0.61 -4.61
CA GLY A 255 29.09 -1.85 -4.51
C GLY A 255 28.47 -3.00 -3.71
N ALA A 256 27.18 -2.95 -3.38
CA ALA A 256 26.51 -4.05 -2.72
C ALA A 256 26.22 -5.18 -3.70
N SER A 257 26.68 -6.40 -3.38
CA SER A 257 26.38 -7.61 -4.16
C SER A 257 24.88 -7.90 -4.15
N ARG A 258 24.33 -8.16 -5.34
CA ARG A 258 22.88 -8.19 -5.55
C ARG A 258 22.42 -9.59 -5.94
N SER A 259 22.13 -10.45 -4.96
CA SER A 259 21.37 -11.66 -5.25
C SER A 259 19.93 -11.28 -5.66
N PRO A 260 19.43 -11.70 -6.83
CA PRO A 260 18.06 -11.42 -7.27
C PRO A 260 17.01 -11.88 -6.26
N LEU A 261 17.21 -13.03 -5.63
CA LEU A 261 16.27 -13.61 -4.66
C LEU A 261 16.21 -12.84 -3.33
N ALA A 262 17.31 -12.24 -2.89
CA ALA A 262 17.34 -11.45 -1.65
C ALA A 262 16.61 -10.11 -1.81
N ARG A 263 16.40 -9.63 -3.02
CA ARG A 263 15.67 -8.39 -3.32
C ARG A 263 14.16 -8.56 -3.25
N THR A 264 13.64 -9.75 -3.53
CA THR A 264 12.20 -10.02 -3.61
C THR A 264 11.50 -9.83 -2.29
N LEU A 265 12.22 -9.99 -1.16
CA LEU A 265 11.62 -10.06 0.17
C LEU A 265 11.96 -8.88 1.08
N ALA A 266 12.84 -7.95 0.70
CA ALA A 266 13.36 -6.99 1.68
C ALA A 266 13.81 -5.61 1.14
N ASP A 267 13.54 -5.25 -0.10
CA ASP A 267 13.96 -3.95 -0.62
C ASP A 267 12.97 -2.84 -0.27
N ALA A 268 13.18 -2.21 0.89
CA ALA A 268 12.52 -0.95 1.22
C ALA A 268 13.34 0.21 0.65
N VAL A 269 12.70 1.11 -0.09
CA VAL A 269 13.27 2.39 -0.49
C VAL A 269 13.02 3.36 0.65
N ALA A 270 14.09 3.93 1.22
CA ALA A 270 13.98 4.96 2.24
C ALA A 270 14.17 6.33 1.57
N TYR A 271 13.08 7.08 1.44
CA TYR A 271 13.12 8.50 1.10
C TYR A 271 13.29 9.32 2.36
N VAL A 272 14.01 10.41 2.26
CA VAL A 272 14.20 11.35 3.36
C VAL A 272 13.92 12.78 2.91
N GLU A 273 13.37 13.55 3.83
CA GLU A 273 13.26 15.00 3.71
C GLU A 273 13.61 15.59 5.06
N TYR A 274 14.72 16.32 5.10
CA TYR A 274 15.22 16.99 6.28
C TYR A 274 15.15 18.48 6.04
N GLU A 275 14.42 19.17 6.89
CA GLU A 275 14.29 20.62 6.87
C GLU A 275 14.92 21.21 8.13
N ASN A 276 15.76 22.22 7.93
CA ASN A 276 16.31 23.04 8.99
C ASN A 276 15.49 24.33 9.12
N GLY A 277 15.44 24.85 10.34
CA GLY A 277 14.94 26.17 10.64
C GLY A 277 16.04 27.02 11.28
N GLU A 278 16.05 28.31 10.97
CA GLU A 278 16.94 29.25 11.62
C GLU A 278 16.55 29.44 13.10
N ARG A 279 17.51 29.30 13.99
CA ARG A 279 17.33 29.45 15.44
C ARG A 279 18.27 30.52 15.96
N VAL A 280 17.73 31.40 16.81
CA VAL A 280 18.48 32.51 17.45
C VAL A 280 19.22 33.38 16.39
N GLY A 281 18.65 33.48 15.16
CA GLY A 281 19.24 34.28 14.07
C GLY A 281 20.60 33.79 13.53
N ALA A 282 21.11 32.63 14.00
CA ALA A 282 22.46 32.17 13.71
C ALA A 282 22.58 30.70 13.31
N TYR A 283 21.74 29.82 13.87
CA TYR A 283 21.94 28.37 13.73
C TYR A 283 20.83 27.75 12.89
N TRP A 284 21.21 26.96 11.89
CA TRP A 284 20.29 26.14 11.11
C TRP A 284 20.20 24.74 11.73
N LEU A 285 19.12 24.50 12.46
CA LEU A 285 18.88 23.26 13.23
C LEU A 285 17.60 22.58 12.76
N PRO A 286 17.44 21.29 13.03
CA PRO A 286 16.28 20.52 12.55
C PRO A 286 14.94 21.17 12.94
N ALA A 287 14.06 21.34 11.97
CA ALA A 287 12.68 21.78 12.13
C ALA A 287 11.72 20.62 11.86
N THR A 288 11.92 19.93 10.73
CA THR A 288 11.10 18.79 10.33
C THR A 288 12.01 17.69 9.76
N GLN A 289 11.72 16.45 10.10
CA GLN A 289 12.36 15.29 9.50
C GLN A 289 11.29 14.28 9.07
N ARG A 290 11.27 13.97 7.79
CA ARG A 290 10.40 12.94 7.20
C ARG A 290 11.26 11.80 6.70
N ILE A 291 10.89 10.58 7.06
CA ILE A 291 11.47 9.34 6.52
C ILE A 291 10.31 8.51 6.01
N GLU A 292 10.38 8.05 4.78
CA GLU A 292 9.37 7.20 4.18
C GLU A 292 9.99 5.91 3.69
N LEU A 293 9.54 4.80 4.24
CA LEU A 293 9.95 3.46 3.86
C LEU A 293 8.87 2.87 2.95
N GLN A 294 9.18 2.63 1.69
CA GLN A 294 8.29 1.96 0.75
C GLN A 294 8.76 0.52 0.58
N ALA A 295 7.99 -0.42 1.14
CA ALA A 295 8.30 -1.84 1.00
C ALA A 295 7.85 -2.36 -0.37
N ASN A 296 8.77 -2.98 -1.10
CA ASN A 296 8.44 -3.72 -2.33
C ASN A 296 7.85 -5.10 -2.03
N VAL A 297 7.88 -5.52 -0.76
CA VAL A 297 7.25 -6.75 -0.31
C VAL A 297 5.74 -6.56 -0.32
N PRO A 298 4.98 -7.40 -1.03
CA PRO A 298 3.54 -7.35 -0.99
C PRO A 298 3.06 -7.62 0.44
N VAL A 299 2.33 -6.69 0.99
CA VAL A 299 1.58 -6.86 2.25
C VAL A 299 0.24 -7.51 1.92
N ILE A 300 -0.37 -8.12 2.90
CA ILE A 300 -1.68 -8.75 2.76
C ILE A 300 -2.66 -7.77 2.07
N GLY A 301 -3.19 -8.15 0.92
CA GLY A 301 -4.15 -7.38 0.13
C GLY A 301 -3.58 -6.77 -1.16
N ASP A 302 -4.36 -5.87 -1.76
CA ASP A 302 -4.02 -5.17 -3.01
C ASP A 302 -3.10 -3.96 -2.80
N GLY A 303 -2.63 -3.74 -1.56
CA GLY A 303 -1.80 -2.59 -1.19
C GLY A 303 -0.35 -2.96 -0.93
N ARG A 304 0.54 -2.00 -1.17
CA ARG A 304 1.94 -2.03 -0.72
C ARG A 304 2.05 -1.33 0.62
N ALA A 305 2.91 -1.82 1.50
CA ALA A 305 3.17 -1.15 2.76
C ALA A 305 4.04 0.09 2.55
N VAL A 306 3.60 1.19 3.11
CA VAL A 306 4.35 2.43 3.24
C VAL A 306 4.40 2.80 4.71
N ILE A 307 5.59 2.99 5.25
CA ILE A 307 5.78 3.49 6.61
C ILE A 307 6.33 4.90 6.51
N ARG A 308 5.56 5.86 7.00
CA ARG A 308 5.91 7.29 6.99
C ARG A 308 6.17 7.74 8.42
N ILE A 309 7.35 8.28 8.64
CA ILE A 309 7.79 8.79 9.94
C ILE A 309 8.06 10.27 9.79
N VAL A 310 7.35 11.10 10.52
CA VAL A 310 7.52 12.56 10.47
C VAL A 310 7.74 13.08 11.88
N SER A 311 8.86 13.77 12.08
CA SER A 311 9.25 14.35 13.36
C SER A 311 9.29 15.87 13.25
N LYS A 312 8.55 16.56 14.13
CA LYS A 312 8.55 18.02 14.23
C LYS A 312 9.21 18.46 15.51
N PHE A 313 10.19 19.35 15.37
CA PHE A 313 10.96 19.90 16.49
C PHE A 313 10.36 21.20 16.97
N ALA A 314 10.22 21.33 18.27
CA ALA A 314 9.65 22.50 18.93
C ALA A 314 10.39 22.82 20.23
N ASP A 315 10.14 24.02 20.80
CA ASP A 315 10.71 24.50 22.08
C ASP A 315 12.23 24.34 22.14
N MET A 316 12.88 24.62 21.02
CA MET A 316 14.33 24.47 20.94
C MET A 316 15.02 25.54 21.76
N GLN A 317 15.88 25.10 22.67
CA GLN A 317 16.72 25.97 23.48
C GLN A 317 18.19 25.65 23.13
N VAL A 318 18.91 26.67 22.74
CA VAL A 318 20.31 26.56 22.26
C VAL A 318 21.22 27.11 23.32
N ASN A 319 22.32 26.40 23.59
CA ASN A 319 23.37 26.81 24.52
C ASN A 319 22.84 27.14 25.93
N ASP A 320 21.93 26.33 26.44
CA ASP A 320 21.41 26.51 27.81
C ASP A 320 22.49 26.11 28.83
N THR A 321 23.06 27.09 29.53
CA THR A 321 24.18 26.90 30.47
C THR A 321 23.86 25.95 31.64
N VAL A 322 22.60 25.86 32.06
CA VAL A 322 22.17 24.91 33.10
C VAL A 322 22.26 23.45 32.61
N LEU A 323 22.12 23.25 31.30
CA LEU A 323 22.30 21.95 30.67
C LEU A 323 23.76 21.57 30.47
N ASP A 324 24.66 22.54 30.30
CA ASP A 324 26.04 22.26 29.95
C ASP A 324 26.80 21.62 31.11
N ALA A 325 26.62 22.03 32.35
CA ALA A 325 27.20 21.38 33.52
C ALA A 325 26.59 19.99 33.80
N ALA A 326 25.26 19.87 33.67
CA ALA A 326 24.58 18.57 33.79
C ALA A 326 24.88 17.66 32.60
N THR A 327 25.02 18.21 31.39
CA THR A 327 25.30 17.45 30.17
C THR A 327 26.76 17.01 30.13
N LEU A 328 27.72 17.76 30.66
CA LEU A 328 29.10 17.30 30.82
C LEU A 328 29.24 16.20 31.88
N ALA A 329 28.52 16.29 32.99
CA ALA A 329 28.45 15.20 33.98
C ALA A 329 27.72 13.95 33.41
N ILE A 330 26.72 14.16 32.57
CA ILE A 330 26.01 13.10 31.82
C ILE A 330 26.87 12.60 30.63
N ALA A 331 27.76 13.41 30.04
CA ALA A 331 28.59 13.00 28.91
C ALA A 331 29.59 11.89 29.29
N ASP A 332 30.08 11.88 30.53
CA ASP A 332 30.90 10.77 31.02
C ASP A 332 30.07 9.51 31.33
N SER A 333 28.84 9.69 31.81
CA SER A 333 27.88 8.58 31.93
C SER A 333 27.29 8.17 30.58
N LEU A 334 27.15 9.06 29.59
CA LEU A 334 26.70 8.77 28.24
C LEU A 334 27.78 8.15 27.36
N ARG A 335 29.08 8.41 27.60
CA ARG A 335 30.16 7.59 27.02
C ARG A 335 30.05 6.14 27.48
N ALA A 336 29.63 5.90 28.71
CA ALA A 336 29.26 4.56 29.22
C ALA A 336 27.91 4.09 28.69
N MET A 337 26.97 5.01 28.37
CA MET A 337 25.64 4.75 27.80
C MET A 337 25.59 4.90 26.28
N ALA A 338 26.71 5.17 25.58
CA ALA A 338 26.81 5.36 24.13
C ALA A 338 26.20 4.20 23.29
N ARG A 339 25.82 3.10 23.93
CA ARG A 339 25.09 1.97 23.35
C ARG A 339 23.57 2.15 23.31
N ARG A 340 22.97 3.18 23.93
CA ARG A 340 21.51 3.34 24.03
C ARG A 340 21.07 4.82 24.12
N PRO A 341 21.08 5.55 23.00
CA PRO A 341 20.61 6.95 23.01
C PRO A 341 19.09 7.08 23.19
N LEU A 342 18.33 5.97 23.16
CA LEU A 342 16.87 5.95 23.31
C LEU A 342 16.46 5.46 24.70
N THR A 343 15.81 6.33 25.47
CA THR A 343 15.27 6.02 26.80
C THR A 343 13.76 6.22 26.83
N TYR A 344 13.08 5.64 27.82
CA TYR A 344 11.63 5.71 27.94
C TYR A 344 11.24 6.14 29.34
N ALA A 345 10.23 6.99 29.45
CA ALA A 345 9.52 7.24 30.70
C ALA A 345 8.84 5.95 31.20
N SER A 346 8.34 5.95 32.44
CA SER A 346 7.57 4.81 32.95
C SER A 346 6.34 4.55 32.08
N THR A 347 5.87 3.32 32.01
CA THR A 347 4.71 2.93 31.20
C THR A 347 3.47 3.79 31.55
N ASP A 348 3.28 4.07 32.82
CA ASP A 348 2.21 4.93 33.33
C ASP A 348 2.32 6.37 32.80
N SER A 349 3.53 6.94 32.81
CA SER A 349 3.79 8.27 32.28
C SER A 349 3.58 8.35 30.77
N LEU A 350 4.00 7.31 30.04
CA LEU A 350 3.79 7.22 28.59
C LEU A 350 2.30 7.26 28.24
N THR A 351 1.47 6.56 29.01
CA THR A 351 0.02 6.45 28.74
C THR A 351 -0.77 7.67 29.17
N ARG A 352 -0.36 8.33 30.25
CA ARG A 352 -1.03 9.50 30.82
C ARG A 352 -0.54 10.81 30.24
N PHE A 353 0.40 10.76 29.31
CA PHE A 353 0.93 11.97 28.67
C PHE A 353 -0.19 12.76 27.99
N ALA A 354 -0.35 14.03 28.36
CA ALA A 354 -1.43 14.89 27.88
C ALA A 354 -0.94 16.10 27.08
N GLN A 355 0.37 16.38 27.07
CA GLN A 355 0.95 17.58 26.47
C GLN A 355 1.20 17.40 24.96
N TRP A 356 0.17 16.96 24.22
CA TRP A 356 0.23 16.82 22.78
C TRP A 356 0.01 18.16 22.10
N ARG A 357 0.89 18.53 21.17
CA ARG A 357 0.77 19.75 20.36
C ARG A 357 -0.13 19.56 19.16
N ASN A 358 -0.03 18.40 18.54
CA ASN A 358 -0.76 18.06 17.32
C ASN A 358 -1.80 16.97 17.59
N PRO A 359 -3.00 17.06 17.02
CA PRO A 359 -3.94 15.95 16.98
C PRO A 359 -3.30 14.71 16.32
N LEU A 360 -3.76 13.53 16.71
CA LEU A 360 -3.30 12.27 16.10
C LEU A 360 -3.68 12.23 14.62
N GLY A 361 -2.71 12.03 13.75
CA GLY A 361 -2.87 12.00 12.30
C GLY A 361 -2.61 13.33 11.60
N ALA A 362 -2.49 14.44 12.35
CA ALA A 362 -2.34 15.77 11.75
C ALA A 362 -0.94 16.05 11.19
N ILE A 363 0.09 15.36 11.69
CA ILE A 363 1.47 15.60 11.24
C ILE A 363 1.70 15.00 9.85
N THR A 364 1.12 13.84 9.58
CA THR A 364 1.24 13.14 8.28
C THR A 364 0.09 13.46 7.32
N GLU A 365 -0.86 14.31 7.72
CA GLU A 365 -1.97 14.71 6.86
C GLU A 365 -1.46 15.51 5.64
N GLY A 366 -2.00 15.20 4.47
CA GLY A 366 -1.60 15.83 3.21
C GLY A 366 -0.29 15.33 2.62
N MET A 367 0.49 14.51 3.34
CA MET A 367 1.71 13.89 2.81
C MET A 367 1.39 12.62 2.03
N HIS A 368 2.04 12.46 0.88
CA HIS A 368 1.85 11.30 0.01
C HIS A 368 3.20 10.75 -0.47
N SER A 369 3.25 9.45 -0.81
CA SER A 369 4.46 8.82 -1.36
C SER A 369 4.84 9.39 -2.73
N ASP A 370 3.87 9.96 -3.44
CA ASP A 370 4.11 10.61 -4.73
C ASP A 370 4.87 11.94 -4.60
N ASP A 371 4.96 12.52 -3.39
CA ASP A 371 5.73 13.75 -3.16
C ASP A 371 7.22 13.59 -3.52
N PHE A 372 7.70 12.35 -3.60
CA PHE A 372 9.07 12.02 -4.00
C PHE A 372 9.19 11.53 -5.46
N GLN A 373 8.12 11.56 -6.26
CA GLN A 373 8.16 11.05 -7.64
C GLN A 373 9.00 11.91 -8.58
N ASP A 374 9.04 13.21 -8.35
CA ASP A 374 9.86 14.16 -9.09
C ASP A 374 11.36 14.01 -8.82
N ILE A 375 11.72 13.44 -7.67
CA ILE A 375 13.11 13.12 -7.31
C ILE A 375 13.54 11.80 -7.92
N GLY A 376 12.60 10.90 -8.18
CA GLY A 376 12.86 9.62 -8.84
C GLY A 376 13.46 9.89 -10.21
N PRO A 377 14.73 9.59 -10.45
CA PRO A 377 15.38 10.00 -11.68
C PRO A 377 14.82 9.20 -12.84
N ASP A 378 14.44 9.91 -13.86
CA ASP A 378 14.23 9.32 -15.18
C ASP A 378 15.55 8.71 -15.73
N ARG A 379 16.67 9.08 -15.16
CA ARG A 379 18.00 8.60 -15.52
C ARG A 379 18.73 8.01 -14.32
N TRP A 380 18.50 6.72 -14.07
CA TRP A 380 19.28 6.00 -13.09
C TRP A 380 20.67 5.65 -13.66
N ARG A 381 21.68 6.00 -12.93
CA ARG A 381 23.06 5.61 -13.23
C ARG A 381 23.39 4.26 -12.56
N THR A 382 24.63 3.84 -12.66
CA THR A 382 25.12 2.55 -12.10
C THR A 382 24.85 2.36 -10.62
N THR A 383 24.66 3.43 -9.88
CA THR A 383 24.37 3.45 -8.45
C THR A 383 22.88 3.54 -8.11
N GLY A 384 22.02 3.72 -9.09
CA GLY A 384 20.57 3.90 -8.91
C GLY A 384 19.81 2.61 -8.59
N ALA A 385 18.49 2.73 -8.38
CA ALA A 385 17.62 1.58 -8.22
C ALA A 385 17.68 0.68 -9.46
N PRO A 386 17.54 -0.63 -9.31
CA PRO A 386 17.67 -1.56 -10.44
C PRO A 386 16.62 -1.27 -11.51
N ARG A 387 17.00 -1.42 -12.78
CA ARG A 387 16.09 -1.35 -13.93
C ARG A 387 15.07 -2.48 -13.88
N PHE A 388 15.53 -3.64 -13.43
CA PHE A 388 14.70 -4.83 -13.19
C PHE A 388 14.73 -5.16 -11.70
N ASP A 389 13.56 -5.38 -11.13
CA ASP A 389 13.35 -5.75 -9.75
C ASP A 389 12.39 -6.94 -9.67
N LEU A 390 12.73 -7.97 -8.89
CA LEU A 390 11.79 -9.02 -8.58
C LEU A 390 10.79 -8.46 -7.56
N ALA A 391 9.58 -8.21 -7.98
CA ALA A 391 8.55 -7.63 -7.14
C ALA A 391 7.17 -8.11 -7.60
N ALA A 392 6.43 -8.76 -6.73
CA ALA A 392 5.02 -9.05 -6.96
C ALA A 392 4.16 -7.90 -6.44
N PRO A 393 3.10 -7.52 -7.15
CA PRO A 393 2.18 -6.46 -6.71
C PRO A 393 1.48 -6.80 -5.39
N ARG A 394 1.10 -8.07 -5.19
CA ARG A 394 0.36 -8.56 -4.03
C ARG A 394 1.00 -9.81 -3.44
N ALA A 395 0.82 -10.04 -2.13
CA ALA A 395 1.24 -11.30 -1.51
C ALA A 395 0.55 -12.51 -2.16
N ALA A 396 -0.71 -12.36 -2.54
CA ALA A 396 -1.47 -13.39 -3.24
C ALA A 396 -0.89 -13.76 -4.62
N ASP A 397 -0.13 -12.88 -5.25
CA ASP A 397 0.57 -13.20 -6.52
C ASP A 397 1.84 -14.05 -6.30
N VAL A 398 2.30 -14.19 -5.05
CA VAL A 398 3.43 -15.06 -4.67
C VAL A 398 2.93 -16.37 -4.09
N VAL A 399 2.02 -16.30 -3.14
CA VAL A 399 1.43 -17.46 -2.50
C VAL A 399 0.00 -17.15 -2.06
N HIS A 400 -0.94 -18.01 -2.40
CA HIS A 400 -2.29 -18.01 -1.84
C HIS A 400 -2.88 -19.41 -1.89
N PHE A 401 -4.00 -19.57 -1.19
CA PHE A 401 -4.82 -20.77 -1.23
C PHE A 401 -6.29 -20.39 -1.31
N ASN A 402 -7.01 -21.01 -2.21
CA ASN A 402 -8.46 -21.01 -2.28
C ASN A 402 -8.97 -22.39 -2.73
N ARG A 403 -10.26 -22.66 -2.56
CA ARG A 403 -10.83 -23.97 -2.85
C ARG A 403 -10.81 -24.37 -4.33
N VAL A 404 -10.70 -23.41 -5.25
CA VAL A 404 -10.72 -23.64 -6.71
C VAL A 404 -9.31 -23.90 -7.25
N GLU A 405 -8.35 -23.07 -6.93
CA GLU A 405 -6.96 -23.20 -7.41
C GLU A 405 -6.13 -24.16 -6.58
N GLY A 406 -6.53 -24.39 -5.32
CA GLY A 406 -5.70 -25.00 -4.31
C GLY A 406 -4.57 -24.04 -3.90
N PHE A 407 -3.38 -24.58 -3.64
CA PHE A 407 -2.20 -23.75 -3.47
C PHE A 407 -1.80 -23.14 -4.82
N PHE A 408 -1.49 -21.86 -4.76
CA PHE A 408 -0.88 -21.11 -5.86
C PHE A 408 0.50 -20.63 -5.42
N THR A 409 1.50 -20.79 -6.31
CA THR A 409 2.84 -20.24 -6.11
C THR A 409 3.28 -19.49 -7.35
N GLY A 410 3.84 -18.31 -7.17
CA GLY A 410 4.20 -17.43 -8.27
C GLY A 410 5.37 -16.51 -7.98
N LEU A 411 5.80 -15.83 -9.02
CA LEU A 411 6.84 -14.81 -8.99
C LEU A 411 6.39 -13.60 -9.78
N GLY A 412 6.91 -12.43 -9.43
CA GLY A 412 6.67 -11.21 -10.16
C GLY A 412 7.93 -10.39 -10.38
N GLY A 413 7.91 -9.57 -11.42
CA GLY A 413 8.98 -8.66 -11.75
C GLY A 413 8.46 -7.29 -12.17
N LYS A 414 9.26 -6.27 -11.93
CA LYS A 414 9.04 -4.89 -12.35
C LYS A 414 10.24 -4.43 -13.15
N TRP A 415 10.00 -3.91 -14.32
CA TRP A 415 11.01 -3.33 -15.19
C TRP A 415 10.67 -1.86 -15.48
N SER A 416 11.59 -0.95 -15.12
CA SER A 416 11.45 0.47 -15.36
C SER A 416 12.27 0.88 -16.58
N LEU A 417 11.61 1.33 -17.63
CA LEU A 417 12.22 1.73 -18.91
C LEU A 417 12.71 3.19 -18.84
N ARG A 418 13.71 3.45 -18.04
CA ARG A 418 14.13 4.80 -17.66
C ARG A 418 14.80 5.60 -18.76
N ASP A 419 15.68 4.94 -19.50
CA ASP A 419 16.51 5.57 -20.52
C ASP A 419 15.80 5.58 -21.88
N ALA A 420 15.09 4.49 -22.18
CA ALA A 420 14.38 4.32 -23.45
C ALA A 420 13.01 4.99 -23.48
N ALA A 421 12.29 4.95 -22.36
CA ALA A 421 10.96 5.52 -22.24
C ALA A 421 10.70 6.00 -20.79
N PRO A 422 11.10 7.23 -20.42
CA PRO A 422 10.91 7.79 -19.09
C PRO A 422 9.46 7.74 -18.63
N GLY A 423 9.25 7.30 -17.35
CA GLY A 423 7.94 7.15 -16.76
C GLY A 423 7.20 5.87 -17.14
N VAL A 424 7.75 5.02 -18.02
CA VAL A 424 7.18 3.73 -18.38
C VAL A 424 7.68 2.62 -17.43
N THR A 425 6.75 1.85 -16.92
CA THR A 425 6.99 0.69 -16.06
C THR A 425 6.27 -0.52 -16.62
N VAL A 426 6.98 -1.62 -16.80
CA VAL A 426 6.41 -2.93 -17.11
C VAL A 426 6.40 -3.76 -15.84
N ARG A 427 5.26 -4.36 -15.51
CA ARG A 427 5.13 -5.35 -14.43
C ARG A 427 4.60 -6.64 -15.01
N ALA A 428 5.16 -7.75 -14.56
CA ALA A 428 4.69 -9.08 -14.91
C ALA A 428 4.71 -9.95 -13.67
N ASN A 429 3.68 -10.77 -13.50
CA ASN A 429 3.67 -11.85 -12.53
C ASN A 429 3.12 -13.11 -13.18
N ALA A 430 3.65 -14.25 -12.79
CA ALA A 430 3.20 -15.56 -13.24
C ALA A 430 3.38 -16.57 -12.13
N GLY A 431 2.49 -17.55 -12.10
CA GLY A 431 2.51 -18.62 -11.12
C GLY A 431 1.70 -19.83 -11.58
N TYR A 432 1.67 -20.84 -10.73
CA TYR A 432 1.03 -22.11 -10.99
C TYR A 432 0.01 -22.45 -9.89
N ALA A 433 -1.22 -22.69 -10.32
CA ALA A 433 -2.32 -23.22 -9.50
C ALA A 433 -2.22 -24.74 -9.45
N TRP A 434 -1.77 -25.29 -8.33
CA TRP A 434 -1.34 -26.69 -8.25
C TRP A 434 -2.48 -27.69 -8.39
N ALA A 435 -3.63 -27.40 -7.80
CA ALA A 435 -4.76 -28.32 -7.89
C ALA A 435 -5.49 -28.21 -9.25
N GLU A 436 -5.63 -27.01 -9.77
CA GLU A 436 -6.23 -26.76 -11.09
C GLU A 436 -5.27 -27.09 -12.24
N GLN A 437 -3.97 -27.31 -11.96
CA GLN A 437 -2.90 -27.57 -12.93
C GLN A 437 -2.82 -26.50 -14.03
N THR A 438 -2.93 -25.24 -13.64
CA THR A 438 -3.06 -24.12 -14.57
C THR A 438 -2.02 -23.04 -14.29
N VAL A 439 -1.36 -22.57 -15.35
CA VAL A 439 -0.52 -21.37 -15.31
C VAL A 439 -1.43 -20.14 -15.36
N ARG A 440 -1.18 -19.19 -14.45
CA ARG A 440 -1.84 -17.90 -14.39
C ARG A 440 -0.81 -16.79 -14.32
N GLY A 441 -1.13 -15.64 -14.87
CA GLY A 441 -0.24 -14.50 -14.81
C GLY A 441 -0.86 -13.27 -15.45
N ARG A 442 -0.24 -12.14 -15.14
CA ARG A 442 -0.65 -10.81 -15.64
C ARG A 442 0.58 -10.05 -16.09
N VAL A 443 0.40 -9.24 -17.11
CA VAL A 443 1.37 -8.25 -17.56
C VAL A 443 0.67 -6.90 -17.57
N SER A 444 1.33 -5.87 -17.07
CA SER A 444 0.90 -4.48 -17.20
C SER A 444 2.03 -3.59 -17.69
N VAL A 445 1.69 -2.64 -18.54
CA VAL A 445 2.55 -1.55 -18.98
C VAL A 445 1.89 -0.27 -18.55
N GLU A 446 2.56 0.52 -17.74
CA GLU A 446 2.04 1.77 -17.18
C GLU A 446 2.93 2.93 -17.57
N ARG A 447 2.32 4.06 -17.92
CA ARG A 447 3.01 5.34 -18.08
C ARG A 447 2.33 6.40 -17.23
N THR A 448 3.06 6.93 -16.26
CA THR A 448 2.57 8.01 -15.40
C THR A 448 3.22 9.33 -15.81
N ARG A 449 2.37 10.37 -15.99
CA ARG A 449 2.81 11.75 -16.24
C ARG A 449 1.91 12.71 -15.47
N GLY A 450 2.44 13.31 -14.41
CA GLY A 450 1.66 14.18 -13.52
C GLY A 450 0.44 13.46 -12.94
N PRO A 451 -0.77 14.02 -13.03
CA PRO A 451 -1.99 13.42 -12.50
C PRO A 451 -2.54 12.25 -13.33
N TRP A 452 -1.96 11.95 -14.48
CA TRP A 452 -2.43 10.94 -15.41
C TRP A 452 -1.59 9.67 -15.37
N THR A 453 -2.24 8.54 -15.44
CA THR A 453 -1.61 7.23 -15.69
C THR A 453 -2.35 6.54 -16.82
N LEU A 454 -1.62 6.16 -17.86
CA LEU A 454 -2.09 5.29 -18.94
C LEU A 454 -1.62 3.87 -18.62
N GLU A 455 -2.45 2.88 -18.85
CA GLU A 455 -2.17 1.49 -18.53
C GLU A 455 -2.67 0.56 -19.64
N ALA A 456 -1.84 -0.43 -20.01
CA ALA A 456 -2.23 -1.58 -20.80
C ALA A 456 -2.03 -2.84 -19.95
N ARG A 457 -3.04 -3.69 -19.85
CA ARG A 457 -3.01 -4.90 -19.04
C ARG A 457 -3.50 -6.11 -19.82
N GLY A 458 -2.94 -7.26 -19.54
CA GLY A 458 -3.42 -8.52 -20.09
C GLY A 458 -2.97 -9.70 -19.27
N GLY A 459 -3.69 -10.81 -19.41
CA GLY A 459 -3.33 -12.02 -18.70
C GLY A 459 -4.47 -12.99 -18.51
N ARG A 460 -4.20 -13.99 -17.68
CA ARG A 460 -5.16 -14.96 -17.17
C ARG A 460 -5.21 -14.88 -15.66
N SER A 461 -6.35 -14.54 -15.11
CA SER A 461 -6.55 -14.36 -13.67
C SER A 461 -7.68 -15.24 -13.14
N MET A 462 -7.70 -15.42 -11.82
CA MET A 462 -8.87 -15.86 -11.07
C MET A 462 -9.47 -14.66 -10.39
N ASP A 463 -10.64 -14.21 -10.84
CA ASP A 463 -11.29 -13.03 -10.33
C ASP A 463 -12.45 -13.41 -9.40
N ILE A 464 -12.66 -12.62 -8.37
CA ILE A 464 -13.78 -12.77 -7.43
C ILE A 464 -15.06 -12.21 -8.07
N THR A 465 -16.17 -12.89 -7.86
CA THR A 465 -17.48 -12.56 -8.44
C THR A 465 -18.54 -12.39 -7.37
N ASN A 466 -19.72 -11.90 -7.77
CA ASN A 466 -20.97 -11.89 -7.02
C ASN A 466 -20.99 -11.01 -5.77
N ASP A 467 -20.00 -10.15 -5.59
CA ASP A 467 -19.85 -9.29 -4.43
C ASP A 467 -19.74 -7.83 -4.80
N PHE A 468 -20.09 -6.93 -3.87
CA PHE A 468 -19.72 -5.54 -3.96
C PHE A 468 -18.20 -5.43 -3.88
N ARG A 469 -17.56 -4.91 -4.93
CA ARG A 469 -16.09 -4.87 -5.03
C ARG A 469 -15.47 -4.02 -3.93
N VAL A 470 -14.51 -4.56 -3.23
CA VAL A 470 -13.80 -3.90 -2.12
C VAL A 470 -12.40 -3.52 -2.59
N PRO A 471 -12.06 -2.22 -2.56
CA PRO A 471 -10.70 -1.76 -2.80
C PRO A 471 -9.78 -2.20 -1.69
N PHE A 472 -8.86 -2.86 -1.57
CA PHE A 472 -8.01 -3.37 -0.47
C PHE A 472 -8.47 -4.72 0.10
N ASP A 473 -9.12 -5.53 -0.72
CA ASP A 473 -9.44 -6.89 -0.29
C ASP A 473 -8.16 -7.70 -0.06
N SER A 474 -8.08 -8.36 1.10
CA SER A 474 -6.90 -9.13 1.49
C SER A 474 -6.93 -10.59 1.04
N GLY A 475 -8.04 -11.07 0.48
CA GLY A 475 -8.27 -12.49 0.29
C GLY A 475 -8.44 -13.23 1.62
N ASN A 476 -8.62 -14.53 1.60
CA ASN A 476 -8.89 -15.33 2.79
C ASN A 476 -8.10 -16.64 2.85
N SER A 477 -6.86 -16.66 2.40
CA SER A 477 -6.06 -17.88 2.35
C SER A 477 -5.92 -18.57 3.70
N LEU A 478 -5.73 -17.82 4.80
CA LEU A 478 -5.60 -18.41 6.12
C LEU A 478 -6.93 -19.03 6.59
N GLY A 479 -8.05 -18.34 6.40
CA GLY A 479 -9.38 -18.89 6.70
C GLY A 479 -9.68 -20.15 5.92
N ALA A 480 -9.31 -20.18 4.65
CA ALA A 480 -9.48 -21.34 3.78
C ALA A 480 -8.59 -22.53 4.21
N ILE A 481 -7.35 -22.30 4.59
CA ILE A 481 -6.41 -23.35 5.01
C ILE A 481 -6.80 -23.98 6.36
N PHE A 482 -7.10 -23.14 7.38
CA PHE A 482 -7.24 -23.61 8.76
C PHE A 482 -8.68 -23.91 9.16
N ALA A 483 -9.66 -23.30 8.52
CA ALA A 483 -11.05 -23.35 8.96
C ALA A 483 -12.04 -23.68 7.83
N SER A 484 -11.59 -24.00 6.63
CA SER A 484 -12.44 -24.15 5.43
C SER A 484 -13.37 -22.94 5.18
N ILE A 485 -12.93 -21.75 5.56
CA ILE A 485 -13.68 -20.51 5.33
C ILE A 485 -13.16 -19.87 4.05
N ASP A 486 -13.89 -20.01 2.97
CA ASP A 486 -13.64 -19.34 1.69
C ASP A 486 -14.97 -18.76 1.18
N PRO A 487 -15.29 -17.48 1.53
CA PRO A 487 -16.57 -16.86 1.22
C PRO A 487 -16.70 -16.41 -0.23
N TYR A 488 -15.62 -16.41 -1.00
CA TYR A 488 -15.61 -15.90 -2.36
C TYR A 488 -16.08 -16.93 -3.38
N ASP A 489 -16.51 -16.45 -4.54
CA ASP A 489 -16.72 -17.24 -5.75
C ASP A 489 -15.80 -16.73 -6.84
N TYR A 490 -15.42 -17.61 -7.74
CA TYR A 490 -14.30 -17.38 -8.64
C TYR A 490 -14.68 -17.60 -10.09
N VAL A 491 -14.15 -16.75 -10.96
CA VAL A 491 -14.19 -16.90 -12.42
C VAL A 491 -12.78 -16.87 -13.00
N SER A 492 -12.46 -17.85 -13.84
CA SER A 492 -11.24 -17.84 -14.63
C SER A 492 -11.42 -16.90 -15.81
N ARG A 493 -10.63 -15.82 -15.85
CA ARG A 493 -10.75 -14.77 -16.86
C ARG A 493 -9.47 -14.62 -17.65
N ASN A 494 -9.55 -14.74 -18.99
CA ASN A 494 -8.53 -14.23 -19.89
C ASN A 494 -8.92 -12.82 -20.29
N PHE A 495 -8.00 -11.87 -20.26
CA PHE A 495 -8.33 -10.49 -20.55
C PHE A 495 -7.17 -9.72 -21.18
N ALA A 496 -7.52 -8.68 -21.93
CA ALA A 496 -6.63 -7.62 -22.38
C ALA A 496 -7.38 -6.30 -22.32
N SER A 497 -6.80 -5.25 -21.71
CA SER A 497 -7.47 -3.98 -21.49
C SER A 497 -6.51 -2.80 -21.56
N LEU A 498 -7.06 -1.66 -21.94
CA LEU A 498 -6.44 -0.35 -21.87
C LEU A 498 -7.18 0.47 -20.82
N GLY A 499 -6.44 1.23 -20.03
CA GLY A 499 -7.01 2.02 -18.95
C GLY A 499 -6.37 3.40 -18.88
N VAL A 500 -7.14 4.34 -18.35
CA VAL A 500 -6.68 5.67 -17.98
C VAL A 500 -7.12 5.98 -16.56
N VAL A 501 -6.19 6.49 -15.76
CA VAL A 501 -6.46 6.94 -14.39
C VAL A 501 -6.10 8.42 -14.29
N ARG A 502 -6.95 9.20 -13.65
CA ARG A 502 -6.72 10.62 -13.36
C ARG A 502 -6.96 10.90 -11.88
N ARG A 503 -6.03 11.61 -11.26
CA ARG A 503 -6.14 12.13 -9.89
C ARG A 503 -6.37 13.63 -9.94
N VAL A 504 -7.38 14.13 -9.22
CA VAL A 504 -7.80 15.55 -9.26
C VAL A 504 -8.02 16.08 -7.84
N GLY A 505 -7.81 17.38 -7.65
CA GLY A 505 -8.12 18.09 -6.40
C GLY A 505 -7.37 17.55 -5.19
N ASP A 506 -6.07 17.70 -5.17
CA ASP A 506 -5.18 17.18 -4.11
C ASP A 506 -5.47 15.70 -3.76
N ARG A 507 -5.76 14.90 -4.80
CA ARG A 507 -6.07 13.47 -4.69
C ARG A 507 -7.39 13.14 -3.98
N ARG A 508 -8.26 14.13 -3.80
CA ARG A 508 -9.61 13.90 -3.26
C ARG A 508 -10.48 13.10 -4.22
N TRP A 509 -10.18 13.17 -5.52
CA TRP A 509 -10.89 12.45 -6.54
C TRP A 509 -9.97 11.55 -7.35
N LEU A 510 -10.43 10.34 -7.62
CA LEU A 510 -9.81 9.38 -8.53
C LEU A 510 -10.84 9.00 -9.58
N ALA A 511 -10.54 9.26 -10.84
CA ALA A 511 -11.33 8.77 -11.96
C ALA A 511 -10.53 7.71 -12.73
N ARG A 512 -11.18 6.60 -13.09
CA ARG A 512 -10.61 5.52 -13.88
C ARG A 512 -11.60 5.11 -14.96
N ALA A 513 -11.10 4.87 -16.16
CA ALA A 513 -11.86 4.27 -17.25
C ALA A 513 -11.00 3.17 -17.89
N ASP A 514 -11.61 2.03 -18.18
CA ASP A 514 -10.96 0.90 -18.83
C ASP A 514 -11.85 0.38 -19.96
N VAL A 515 -11.21 -0.06 -21.04
CA VAL A 515 -11.85 -0.79 -22.14
C VAL A 515 -10.97 -1.97 -22.54
N GLY A 516 -11.56 -3.10 -22.87
CA GLY A 516 -10.80 -4.28 -23.25
C GLY A 516 -11.67 -5.46 -23.60
N TYR A 517 -11.04 -6.58 -23.89
CA TYR A 517 -11.69 -7.87 -24.12
C TYR A 517 -11.50 -8.77 -22.90
N ALA A 518 -12.52 -9.56 -22.59
CA ALA A 518 -12.47 -10.62 -21.57
C ALA A 518 -13.19 -11.87 -22.05
N ASP A 519 -12.72 -13.03 -21.60
CA ASP A 519 -13.33 -14.36 -21.78
C ASP A 519 -13.44 -15.03 -20.42
N ASP A 520 -14.65 -15.26 -19.96
CA ASP A 520 -14.96 -15.85 -18.66
C ASP A 520 -15.20 -17.35 -18.79
N ARG A 521 -14.64 -18.13 -17.86
CA ARG A 521 -14.80 -19.57 -17.79
C ARG A 521 -15.02 -20.01 -16.35
N TRP A 522 -16.00 -20.91 -16.17
CA TRP A 522 -16.24 -21.56 -14.90
C TRP A 522 -15.12 -22.55 -14.54
N ARG A 523 -14.88 -22.69 -13.23
CA ARG A 523 -13.95 -23.67 -12.66
C ARG A 523 -14.56 -24.32 -11.43
N PRO A 524 -14.52 -25.67 -11.31
CA PRO A 524 -15.02 -26.38 -10.13
C PRO A 524 -14.10 -26.17 -8.93
N SER A 525 -14.64 -26.39 -7.74
CA SER A 525 -13.83 -26.49 -6.52
C SER A 525 -12.97 -27.75 -6.58
N GLN A 526 -11.67 -27.64 -6.35
CA GLN A 526 -10.72 -28.75 -6.35
C GLN A 526 -10.54 -29.33 -4.95
N TYR A 527 -10.88 -28.58 -3.92
CA TYR A 527 -10.82 -29.02 -2.53
C TYR A 527 -12.19 -29.08 -1.89
N VAL A 528 -12.46 -30.18 -1.22
CA VAL A 528 -13.69 -30.37 -0.43
C VAL A 528 -13.55 -29.69 0.93
N ARG A 529 -12.36 -29.66 1.51
CA ARG A 529 -12.03 -29.07 2.82
C ARG A 529 -10.69 -28.37 2.78
N GLY A 530 -10.47 -27.48 3.74
CA GLY A 530 -9.17 -26.88 3.97
C GLY A 530 -8.11 -27.91 4.38
N PRO A 531 -6.85 -27.75 3.97
CA PRO A 531 -5.78 -28.71 4.25
C PRO A 531 -5.57 -29.02 5.74
N LEU A 532 -5.88 -28.10 6.63
CA LEU A 532 -5.64 -28.25 8.06
C LEU A 532 -6.95 -28.36 8.88
N GLY A 533 -8.10 -28.46 8.24
CA GLY A 533 -9.38 -28.73 8.91
C GLY A 533 -10.52 -27.81 8.48
N GLY A 534 -11.65 -27.93 9.20
CA GLY A 534 -12.88 -27.19 8.96
C GLY A 534 -13.96 -28.04 8.29
N ASP A 535 -15.13 -27.43 8.08
CA ASP A 535 -16.27 -28.03 7.38
C ASP A 535 -16.01 -28.15 5.87
N ALA A 536 -16.91 -28.79 5.15
CA ALA A 536 -16.83 -28.85 3.70
C ALA A 536 -17.00 -27.43 3.08
N PHE A 537 -16.17 -27.12 2.10
CA PHE A 537 -16.36 -25.93 1.29
C PHE A 537 -17.68 -26.01 0.51
N ARG A 538 -18.30 -24.87 0.31
CA ARG A 538 -19.34 -24.71 -0.67
C ARG A 538 -18.75 -24.83 -2.09
N GLU A 539 -19.49 -25.42 -3.03
CA GLU A 539 -19.09 -25.45 -4.43
C GLU A 539 -18.99 -24.03 -5.02
N ASN A 540 -18.08 -23.85 -5.98
CA ASN A 540 -17.96 -22.59 -6.70
C ASN A 540 -19.23 -22.32 -7.52
N ARG A 541 -19.75 -21.09 -7.46
CA ARG A 541 -20.97 -20.72 -8.17
C ARG A 541 -20.82 -20.90 -9.68
N GLY A 542 -21.94 -21.18 -10.34
CA GLY A 542 -22.00 -21.24 -11.79
C GLY A 542 -21.62 -19.91 -12.44
N VAL A 543 -21.00 -19.99 -13.58
CA VAL A 543 -20.52 -18.86 -14.38
C VAL A 543 -20.98 -19.03 -15.82
N ALA A 544 -21.62 -18.04 -16.39
CA ALA A 544 -21.85 -17.98 -17.83
C ALA A 544 -20.51 -17.78 -18.54
N GLN A 545 -20.22 -18.69 -19.49
CA GLN A 545 -18.94 -18.70 -20.19
C GLN A 545 -19.05 -17.94 -21.51
N GLY A 546 -17.98 -17.26 -21.89
CA GLY A 546 -17.84 -16.60 -23.18
C GLY A 546 -17.08 -15.30 -23.20
N GLY A 547 -16.81 -14.83 -24.42
CA GLY A 547 -16.06 -13.63 -24.67
C GLY A 547 -16.93 -12.38 -24.80
N TYR A 548 -16.41 -11.25 -24.38
CA TYR A 548 -17.09 -9.95 -24.46
C TYR A 548 -16.10 -8.79 -24.44
N VAL A 549 -16.50 -7.68 -25.03
CA VAL A 549 -15.83 -6.39 -24.83
C VAL A 549 -16.31 -5.81 -23.52
N ARG A 550 -15.39 -5.51 -22.63
CA ARG A 550 -15.63 -4.94 -21.32
C ARG A 550 -15.28 -3.45 -21.32
N SER A 551 -16.21 -2.62 -20.90
CA SER A 551 -15.96 -1.21 -20.62
C SER A 551 -16.31 -0.92 -19.17
N SER A 552 -15.47 -0.19 -18.46
CA SER A 552 -15.76 0.16 -17.06
C SER A 552 -15.30 1.58 -16.74
N ALA A 553 -16.02 2.21 -15.81
CA ALA A 553 -15.69 3.52 -15.26
C ALA A 553 -15.81 3.49 -13.74
N THR A 554 -14.88 4.11 -13.05
CA THR A 554 -14.89 4.27 -11.60
C THR A 554 -14.62 5.72 -11.25
N LEU A 555 -15.42 6.28 -10.34
CA LEU A 555 -15.19 7.57 -9.74
C LEU A 555 -15.15 7.40 -8.22
N GLU A 556 -14.06 7.76 -7.59
CA GLU A 556 -13.90 7.70 -6.13
C GLU A 556 -13.72 9.11 -5.58
N TRP A 557 -14.47 9.43 -4.53
CA TRP A 557 -14.31 10.63 -3.73
C TRP A 557 -13.73 10.24 -2.38
N HIS A 558 -12.65 10.90 -1.97
CA HIS A 558 -11.88 10.53 -0.79
C HIS A 558 -11.58 9.02 -0.70
N PRO A 559 -10.87 8.44 -1.68
CA PRO A 559 -10.55 7.01 -1.69
C PRO A 559 -9.70 6.57 -0.48
N ASP A 560 -9.08 7.52 0.23
CA ASP A 560 -8.30 7.31 1.46
C ASP A 560 -9.16 7.21 2.73
N ARG A 561 -10.47 7.50 2.65
CA ARG A 561 -11.41 7.53 3.78
C ARG A 561 -12.31 6.29 3.81
N ALA A 562 -11.74 5.11 3.56
CA ALA A 562 -12.49 3.87 3.70
C ALA A 562 -12.79 3.59 5.17
N ALA A 563 -14.00 3.10 5.43
CA ALA A 563 -14.48 2.84 6.80
C ALA A 563 -13.63 1.82 7.57
N GLU A 564 -12.96 0.96 6.83
CA GLU A 564 -12.04 -0.07 7.33
C GLU A 564 -10.74 0.52 7.91
N PHE A 565 -10.37 1.74 7.58
CA PHE A 565 -9.11 2.35 7.98
C PHE A 565 -9.30 3.39 9.10
N VAL A 566 -8.20 3.81 9.69
CA VAL A 566 -8.25 4.64 10.90
C VAL A 566 -8.60 6.10 10.64
N LYS A 567 -8.39 6.59 9.43
CA LYS A 567 -8.61 8.01 9.11
C LYS A 567 -10.09 8.37 9.15
N PRO A 568 -10.52 9.30 9.99
CA PRO A 568 -11.92 9.72 10.06
C PRO A 568 -12.33 10.49 8.80
N GLY A 569 -13.63 10.48 8.50
CA GLY A 569 -14.22 11.18 7.37
C GLY A 569 -15.15 10.28 6.57
N MET A 570 -15.59 10.79 5.43
CA MET A 570 -16.46 10.09 4.50
C MET A 570 -15.76 9.89 3.16
N GLY A 571 -16.08 8.79 2.48
CA GLY A 571 -15.68 8.49 1.12
C GLY A 571 -16.83 7.90 0.32
N ALA A 572 -16.79 8.02 -0.99
CA ALA A 572 -17.78 7.46 -1.89
C ALA A 572 -17.11 6.89 -3.13
N ARG A 573 -17.75 5.88 -3.74
CA ARG A 573 -17.34 5.27 -4.99
C ARG A 573 -18.56 5.02 -5.86
N LEU A 574 -18.46 5.44 -7.11
CA LEU A 574 -19.35 5.07 -8.20
C LEU A 574 -18.59 4.12 -9.12
N PHE A 575 -19.21 3.05 -9.52
CA PHE A 575 -18.65 2.09 -10.46
C PHE A 575 -19.71 1.74 -11.51
N TYR A 576 -19.29 1.74 -12.75
CA TYR A 576 -20.11 1.28 -13.89
C TYR A 576 -19.29 0.30 -14.71
N GLU A 577 -19.93 -0.75 -15.19
CA GLU A 577 -19.33 -1.77 -16.07
C GLU A 577 -20.35 -2.22 -17.10
N ARG A 578 -19.90 -2.38 -18.33
CA ARG A 578 -20.68 -2.94 -19.42
C ARG A 578 -19.90 -4.04 -20.12
N GLY A 579 -20.55 -5.14 -20.43
CA GLY A 579 -20.08 -6.21 -21.27
C GLY A 579 -20.93 -6.29 -22.54
N ASP A 580 -20.28 -6.40 -23.69
CA ASP A 580 -20.94 -6.58 -25.00
C ASP A 580 -20.27 -7.73 -25.76
N GLY A 581 -21.04 -8.72 -26.16
CA GLY A 581 -20.56 -9.89 -26.91
C GLY A 581 -21.43 -11.12 -26.66
N THR A 582 -20.80 -12.29 -26.48
CA THR A 582 -21.50 -13.50 -26.07
C THR A 582 -22.22 -13.31 -24.74
N LEU A 583 -21.58 -12.59 -23.82
CA LEU A 583 -22.18 -12.10 -22.57
C LEU A 583 -22.52 -10.62 -22.77
N SER A 584 -23.74 -10.21 -22.32
CA SER A 584 -24.20 -8.83 -22.49
C SER A 584 -24.96 -8.35 -21.26
N TRP A 585 -24.40 -7.36 -20.58
CA TRP A 585 -24.96 -6.77 -19.37
C TRP A 585 -24.48 -5.33 -19.13
N GLN A 586 -25.14 -4.65 -18.21
CA GLN A 586 -24.69 -3.39 -17.62
C GLN A 586 -24.80 -3.51 -16.10
N ARG A 587 -23.78 -3.10 -15.37
CA ARG A 587 -23.72 -3.13 -13.90
C ARG A 587 -23.35 -1.75 -13.39
N ALA A 588 -24.14 -1.23 -12.47
CA ALA A 588 -23.84 0.01 -11.77
C ALA A 588 -23.83 -0.22 -10.25
N GLU A 589 -22.88 0.37 -9.57
CA GLU A 589 -22.71 0.29 -8.11
C GLU A 589 -22.43 1.65 -7.52
N VAL A 590 -22.97 1.89 -6.34
CA VAL A 590 -22.62 3.02 -5.49
C VAL A 590 -22.21 2.51 -4.11
N ARG A 591 -21.18 3.10 -3.56
CA ARG A 591 -20.74 2.91 -2.19
C ARG A 591 -20.57 4.25 -1.51
N VAL A 592 -21.01 4.33 -0.27
CA VAL A 592 -20.73 5.43 0.64
C VAL A 592 -20.27 4.82 1.94
N ASN A 593 -19.21 5.34 2.51
CA ASN A 593 -18.69 4.88 3.79
C ASN A 593 -18.23 6.07 4.64
N GLY A 594 -18.21 5.87 5.94
CA GLY A 594 -17.81 6.91 6.86
C GLY A 594 -17.33 6.36 8.19
N ARG A 595 -16.43 7.09 8.81
CA ARG A 595 -15.89 6.83 10.14
C ARG A 595 -15.84 8.14 10.93
N LYS A 596 -16.42 8.15 12.13
CA LYS A 596 -16.45 9.32 13.00
C LYS A 596 -16.12 8.94 14.45
N PRO A 597 -15.04 9.44 15.03
CA PRO A 597 -14.83 9.34 16.47
C PRO A 597 -15.77 10.29 17.22
N VAL A 598 -16.40 9.80 18.29
CA VAL A 598 -17.29 10.56 19.18
C VAL A 598 -16.94 10.18 20.62
N GLY A 599 -16.10 10.97 21.25
CA GLY A 599 -15.57 10.64 22.58
C GLY A 599 -14.84 9.28 22.59
N PRO A 600 -15.23 8.33 23.46
CA PRO A 600 -14.65 7.00 23.53
C PRO A 600 -15.20 6.03 22.45
N LEU A 601 -16.20 6.48 21.69
CA LEU A 601 -16.83 5.69 20.64
C LEU A 601 -16.24 6.01 19.28
N VAL A 602 -16.20 5.00 18.42
CA VAL A 602 -15.96 5.15 16.98
C VAL A 602 -17.20 4.64 16.26
N LEU A 603 -17.87 5.53 15.53
CA LEU A 603 -18.99 5.18 14.68
C LEU A 603 -18.49 4.90 13.28
N ILE A 604 -18.89 3.78 12.71
CA ILE A 604 -18.55 3.36 11.37
C ILE A 604 -19.84 3.02 10.63
N ALA A 605 -19.96 3.49 9.40
CA ALA A 605 -21.09 3.15 8.54
C ALA A 605 -20.61 2.90 7.11
N ARG A 606 -21.28 1.97 6.43
CA ARG A 606 -21.10 1.70 5.00
C ARG A 606 -22.42 1.32 4.37
N GLY A 607 -22.73 1.97 3.26
CA GLY A 607 -23.85 1.62 2.39
C GLY A 607 -23.34 1.25 1.01
N ASP A 608 -23.85 0.16 0.47
CA ASP A 608 -23.63 -0.30 -0.89
C ASP A 608 -24.99 -0.49 -1.57
N ALA A 609 -25.11 -0.08 -2.83
CA ALA A 609 -26.25 -0.39 -3.66
C ALA A 609 -25.79 -0.66 -5.09
N GLY A 610 -26.51 -1.54 -5.79
CA GLY A 610 -26.17 -1.88 -7.15
C GLY A 610 -27.31 -2.45 -7.96
N VAL A 611 -27.18 -2.37 -9.28
CA VAL A 611 -28.11 -2.91 -10.25
C VAL A 611 -27.36 -3.54 -11.41
N VAL A 612 -27.84 -4.70 -11.84
CA VAL A 612 -27.41 -5.34 -13.09
C VAL A 612 -28.60 -5.46 -14.01
N THR A 613 -28.43 -5.10 -15.26
CA THR A 613 -29.44 -5.17 -16.31
C THR A 613 -28.86 -5.83 -17.55
N GLY A 614 -29.70 -6.40 -18.38
CA GLY A 614 -29.33 -7.07 -19.63
C GLY A 614 -30.42 -8.07 -20.07
N SER A 615 -30.36 -8.50 -21.32
CA SER A 615 -31.23 -9.56 -21.81
C SER A 615 -30.74 -10.96 -21.39
N ARG A 616 -29.44 -11.11 -21.16
CA ARG A 616 -28.78 -12.31 -20.64
C ARG A 616 -27.82 -11.91 -19.55
N ILE A 617 -28.34 -11.78 -18.34
CA ILE A 617 -27.53 -11.41 -17.18
C ILE A 617 -26.63 -12.58 -16.79
N PRO A 618 -25.29 -12.43 -16.80
CA PRO A 618 -24.40 -13.49 -16.36
C PRO A 618 -24.53 -13.69 -14.84
N PRO A 619 -24.61 -14.94 -14.33
CA PRO A 619 -24.68 -15.23 -12.90
C PRO A 619 -23.56 -14.58 -12.08
N GLN A 620 -22.34 -14.54 -12.62
CA GLN A 620 -21.17 -13.92 -12.00
C GLN A 620 -21.27 -12.40 -11.84
N GLN A 621 -22.29 -11.76 -12.36
CA GLN A 621 -22.54 -10.33 -12.23
C GLN A 621 -23.65 -10.01 -11.20
N LEU A 622 -24.37 -11.00 -10.69
CA LEU A 622 -25.38 -10.80 -9.65
C LEU A 622 -24.75 -10.32 -8.34
N PHE A 623 -25.56 -9.77 -7.46
CA PHE A 623 -25.18 -9.44 -6.09
C PHE A 623 -25.66 -10.54 -5.16
N GLU A 624 -24.78 -11.02 -4.27
CA GLU A 624 -25.12 -12.00 -3.24
C GLU A 624 -24.94 -11.40 -1.85
N LEU A 625 -25.87 -11.67 -0.94
CA LEU A 625 -25.87 -11.23 0.45
C LEU A 625 -26.00 -12.43 1.39
N GLY A 626 -25.33 -12.37 2.52
CA GLY A 626 -25.41 -13.40 3.58
C GLY A 626 -24.09 -13.50 4.37
N LYS A 627 -24.14 -14.09 5.53
CA LYS A 627 -23.09 -14.39 6.50
C LYS A 627 -21.90 -13.43 6.49
N TYR A 628 -20.81 -13.80 5.84
CA TYR A 628 -19.53 -13.11 5.93
C TYR A 628 -19.52 -11.73 5.27
N GLN A 629 -20.39 -11.53 4.31
CA GLN A 629 -20.31 -10.34 3.46
C GLN A 629 -21.10 -9.16 4.01
N ASN A 630 -22.39 -9.38 4.36
CA ASN A 630 -23.32 -8.28 4.60
C ASN A 630 -24.39 -8.55 5.65
N LEU A 631 -24.75 -9.81 5.88
CA LEU A 631 -25.84 -10.21 6.78
C LEU A 631 -25.42 -11.40 7.66
N PRO A 632 -24.63 -11.18 8.70
CA PRO A 632 -24.00 -12.26 9.45
C PRO A 632 -24.97 -13.20 10.21
N GLY A 633 -26.23 -12.82 10.37
CA GLY A 633 -27.23 -13.67 11.00
C GLY A 633 -27.79 -14.78 10.09
N TYR A 634 -27.59 -14.66 8.78
CA TYR A 634 -28.14 -15.54 7.76
C TYR A 634 -27.12 -16.57 7.27
N ALA A 635 -27.52 -17.48 6.37
CA ALA A 635 -26.57 -18.42 5.76
C ALA A 635 -25.66 -17.74 4.77
N ASP A 636 -24.55 -18.40 4.40
CA ASP A 636 -23.60 -17.88 3.45
C ASP A 636 -24.25 -17.72 2.08
N LYS A 637 -24.24 -16.49 1.56
CA LYS A 637 -24.84 -16.12 0.26
C LYS A 637 -26.27 -16.64 0.07
N GLU A 638 -27.08 -16.57 1.12
CA GLU A 638 -28.45 -17.02 1.14
C GLU A 638 -29.33 -16.25 0.13
N PHE A 639 -29.03 -14.96 -0.05
CA PHE A 639 -29.81 -14.08 -0.90
C PHE A 639 -29.01 -13.65 -2.13
N ALA A 640 -29.69 -13.59 -3.29
CA ALA A 640 -29.12 -13.07 -4.52
C ALA A 640 -30.15 -12.21 -5.28
N GLY A 641 -29.64 -11.39 -6.22
CA GLY A 641 -30.51 -10.62 -7.09
C GLY A 641 -29.71 -9.78 -8.10
N SER A 642 -30.43 -9.28 -9.11
CA SER A 642 -29.89 -8.31 -10.05
C SER A 642 -29.95 -6.87 -9.53
N ARG A 643 -30.68 -6.65 -8.43
CA ARG A 643 -30.69 -5.41 -7.64
C ARG A 643 -30.37 -5.75 -6.21
N ALA A 644 -29.55 -4.95 -5.58
CA ALA A 644 -29.21 -5.14 -4.18
C ALA A 644 -28.90 -3.81 -3.49
N ALA A 645 -29.17 -3.79 -2.19
CA ALA A 645 -28.73 -2.74 -1.30
C ALA A 645 -28.28 -3.36 0.04
N SER A 646 -27.23 -2.81 0.65
CA SER A 646 -26.73 -3.23 1.94
C SER A 646 -26.35 -2.00 2.76
N LEU A 647 -26.79 -1.95 4.01
CA LEU A 647 -26.39 -0.92 4.96
C LEU A 647 -25.82 -1.59 6.20
N ARG A 648 -24.65 -1.15 6.63
CA ARG A 648 -23.94 -1.66 7.79
C ARG A 648 -23.51 -0.51 8.68
N GLY A 649 -23.76 -0.63 9.96
CA GLY A 649 -23.35 0.33 10.96
C GLY A 649 -22.78 -0.35 12.19
N SER A 650 -21.75 0.22 12.79
CA SER A 650 -21.17 -0.27 14.05
C SER A 650 -20.78 0.88 14.94
N ALA A 651 -21.05 0.73 16.24
CA ALA A 651 -20.50 1.55 17.30
C ALA A 651 -19.44 0.73 18.04
N ILE A 652 -18.23 1.24 18.12
CA ILE A 652 -17.12 0.58 18.75
C ILE A 652 -16.66 1.44 19.94
N TYR A 653 -16.78 0.92 21.13
CA TYR A 653 -16.17 1.47 22.32
C TYR A 653 -14.77 0.89 22.50
N THR A 654 -13.73 1.72 22.55
CA THR A 654 -12.37 1.28 22.80
C THR A 654 -12.02 1.53 24.26
N SER A 655 -11.64 0.47 24.98
CA SER A 655 -11.23 0.53 26.37
C SER A 655 -10.01 1.46 26.56
N ARG A 656 -9.92 2.08 27.72
CA ARG A 656 -8.72 2.83 28.12
C ARG A 656 -7.55 1.92 28.50
N TYR A 657 -7.87 0.68 28.85
CA TYR A 657 -6.90 -0.29 29.31
C TYR A 657 -6.27 -1.03 28.13
N LEU A 658 -5.00 -1.44 28.27
CA LEU A 658 -4.25 -2.22 27.28
C LEU A 658 -4.21 -1.58 25.87
N ARG A 659 -4.30 -0.25 25.80
CA ARG A 659 -4.17 0.51 24.55
C ARG A 659 -2.74 0.61 24.04
N ASN A 660 -1.81 0.51 24.96
CA ASN A 660 -0.40 0.67 24.64
C ASN A 660 0.27 -0.69 24.50
N PRO A 661 1.30 -0.77 23.66
CA PRO A 661 2.12 -1.95 23.60
C PRO A 661 2.69 -2.31 24.96
N LEU A 662 2.68 -3.59 25.30
CA LEU A 662 3.25 -4.09 26.54
C LEU A 662 4.74 -4.32 26.34
N ARG A 663 5.55 -3.69 27.20
CA ARG A 663 7.00 -3.85 27.18
C ARG A 663 7.39 -5.11 27.93
N LEU A 664 7.89 -6.11 27.19
CA LEU A 664 8.48 -7.31 27.75
C LEU A 664 10.02 -7.22 27.68
N GLY A 665 10.65 -6.93 28.81
CA GLY A 665 12.11 -6.79 28.86
C GLY A 665 12.63 -5.52 28.19
N ARG A 666 13.89 -5.56 27.71
CA ARG A 666 14.58 -4.35 27.25
C ARG A 666 14.11 -3.85 25.88
N ASN A 667 13.78 -4.74 24.95
CA ASN A 667 13.60 -4.40 23.53
C ASN A 667 12.41 -5.09 22.88
N LEU A 668 11.58 -5.81 23.63
CA LEU A 668 10.41 -6.48 23.09
C LEU A 668 9.14 -5.76 23.54
N TRP A 669 8.39 -5.29 22.56
CA TRP A 669 7.07 -4.71 22.77
C TRP A 669 6.03 -5.63 22.14
N LEU A 670 5.13 -6.17 22.95
CA LEU A 670 3.96 -6.88 22.42
C LEU A 670 2.98 -5.88 21.83
N PRO A 671 2.27 -6.27 20.75
CA PRO A 671 1.18 -5.46 20.22
C PRO A 671 0.19 -5.07 21.32
N ALA A 672 -0.35 -3.87 21.26
CA ALA A 672 -1.44 -3.47 22.15
C ALA A 672 -2.63 -4.40 21.93
N ILE A 673 -3.16 -4.99 23.00
CA ILE A 673 -4.37 -5.82 22.95
C ILE A 673 -5.56 -4.96 22.51
N ASN A 674 -5.60 -3.71 22.96
CA ASN A 674 -6.57 -2.69 22.58
C ASN A 674 -8.02 -3.23 22.57
N PRO A 675 -8.51 -3.74 23.72
CA PRO A 675 -9.82 -4.36 23.77
C PRO A 675 -10.93 -3.34 23.56
N GLY A 676 -11.93 -3.69 22.81
CA GLY A 676 -13.10 -2.88 22.55
C GLY A 676 -14.39 -3.68 22.58
N LEU A 677 -15.50 -3.01 22.86
CA LEU A 677 -16.83 -3.55 22.70
C LEU A 677 -17.42 -3.02 21.40
N SER A 678 -18.10 -3.87 20.66
CA SER A 678 -18.73 -3.49 19.40
C SER A 678 -20.15 -3.97 19.35
N VAL A 679 -21.04 -3.06 18.95
CA VAL A 679 -22.42 -3.37 18.57
C VAL A 679 -22.62 -2.94 17.13
N GLY A 680 -23.22 -3.81 16.31
CA GLY A 680 -23.43 -3.58 14.89
C GLY A 680 -24.85 -3.94 14.48
N VAL A 681 -25.34 -3.19 13.47
CA VAL A 681 -26.59 -3.46 12.76
C VAL A 681 -26.25 -3.59 11.29
N GLN A 682 -26.74 -4.64 10.67
CA GLN A 682 -26.58 -4.91 9.25
C GLN A 682 -27.95 -5.13 8.62
N SER A 683 -28.19 -4.54 7.47
CA SER A 683 -29.40 -4.77 6.69
C SER A 683 -29.07 -4.97 5.22
N GLY A 684 -29.90 -5.73 4.54
CA GLY A 684 -29.73 -6.05 3.14
C GLY A 684 -31.06 -6.33 2.44
N TRP A 685 -31.06 -6.01 1.16
CA TRP A 685 -32.18 -6.24 0.27
C TRP A 685 -31.69 -6.69 -1.10
N THR A 686 -32.35 -7.70 -1.67
CA THR A 686 -32.10 -8.16 -3.05
C THR A 686 -33.41 -8.38 -3.77
N ASP A 687 -33.44 -8.16 -5.09
CA ASP A 687 -34.58 -8.35 -5.95
C ASP A 687 -34.16 -8.88 -7.34
N ALA A 688 -35.07 -9.66 -7.95
CA ALA A 688 -34.91 -10.20 -9.29
C ALA A 688 -36.22 -9.93 -10.08
N PRO A 689 -36.38 -8.70 -10.63
CA PRO A 689 -37.68 -8.21 -11.10
C PRO A 689 -38.15 -8.82 -12.40
N ASN A 690 -37.27 -9.43 -13.19
CA ASN A 690 -37.62 -9.97 -14.51
C ASN A 690 -37.06 -11.40 -14.72
N MET A 691 -37.46 -12.04 -15.82
CA MET A 691 -37.06 -13.41 -16.14
C MET A 691 -35.57 -13.56 -16.29
N ALA A 692 -34.88 -12.60 -16.96
CA ALA A 692 -33.44 -12.66 -17.13
C ALA A 692 -32.67 -12.65 -15.79
N ALA A 693 -33.15 -11.90 -14.79
CA ALA A 693 -32.59 -11.90 -13.45
C ALA A 693 -32.81 -13.22 -12.72
N ARG A 694 -34.01 -13.81 -12.85
CA ARG A 694 -34.34 -15.12 -12.22
C ARG A 694 -33.57 -16.27 -12.87
N GLU A 695 -33.44 -16.26 -14.19
CA GLU A 695 -32.60 -17.21 -14.93
C GLU A 695 -31.12 -17.09 -14.50
N ALA A 696 -30.60 -15.88 -14.36
CA ALA A 696 -29.27 -15.68 -13.83
C ALA A 696 -29.10 -16.23 -12.41
N MET A 697 -30.12 -16.15 -11.55
CA MET A 697 -30.07 -16.76 -10.22
C MET A 697 -30.00 -18.28 -10.28
N LEU A 698 -30.75 -18.92 -11.20
CA LEU A 698 -30.63 -20.35 -11.44
C LEU A 698 -29.25 -20.72 -12.01
N GLY A 699 -28.68 -19.86 -12.86
CA GLY A 699 -27.33 -19.99 -13.38
C GLY A 699 -26.23 -19.96 -12.32
N LEU A 700 -26.50 -19.56 -11.08
CA LEU A 700 -25.58 -19.73 -9.96
C LEU A 700 -25.33 -21.21 -9.60
N ILE A 701 -26.18 -22.12 -10.05
CA ILE A 701 -26.02 -23.57 -9.89
C ILE A 701 -24.94 -24.03 -10.87
N PRO A 702 -23.88 -24.68 -10.42
CA PRO A 702 -22.88 -25.24 -11.32
C PRO A 702 -23.49 -26.28 -12.29
N GLY A 703 -23.19 -26.16 -13.58
CA GLY A 703 -23.73 -27.05 -14.60
C GLY A 703 -25.21 -26.83 -14.93
N TYR A 704 -25.77 -25.68 -14.54
CA TYR A 704 -27.17 -25.32 -14.86
C TYR A 704 -27.45 -25.43 -16.36
N ASP A 705 -28.53 -26.15 -16.68
CA ASP A 705 -29.05 -26.30 -18.03
C ASP A 705 -30.47 -25.66 -18.12
N PRO A 706 -30.65 -24.61 -18.91
CA PRO A 706 -31.91 -23.92 -19.02
C PRO A 706 -33.02 -24.78 -19.58
N THR A 707 -32.73 -25.88 -20.28
CA THR A 707 -33.76 -26.82 -20.79
C THR A 707 -34.40 -27.63 -19.68
N LEU A 708 -33.76 -27.73 -18.51
CA LEU A 708 -34.21 -28.47 -17.34
C LEU A 708 -34.71 -27.58 -16.21
N LEU A 709 -35.10 -26.35 -16.52
CA LEU A 709 -35.46 -25.30 -15.56
C LEU A 709 -36.43 -25.74 -14.43
N ALA A 710 -37.42 -26.54 -14.75
CA ALA A 710 -38.41 -27.02 -13.79
C ALA A 710 -37.88 -28.00 -12.74
N SER A 711 -36.70 -28.60 -12.97
CA SER A 711 -36.06 -29.56 -12.06
C SER A 711 -35.00 -28.93 -11.14
N TRP A 712 -34.62 -27.67 -11.38
CA TRP A 712 -33.59 -27.01 -10.61
C TRP A 712 -34.16 -26.18 -9.46
N ALA A 713 -33.64 -26.41 -8.25
CA ALA A 713 -33.94 -25.57 -7.09
C ALA A 713 -32.89 -24.44 -7.00
N PRO A 714 -33.32 -23.19 -6.74
CA PRO A 714 -32.38 -22.09 -6.60
C PRO A 714 -31.46 -22.28 -5.38
N VAL A 715 -30.18 -22.02 -5.51
CA VAL A 715 -29.20 -22.07 -4.40
C VAL A 715 -29.20 -20.78 -3.57
N SER A 716 -29.83 -19.72 -4.08
CA SER A 716 -30.06 -18.45 -3.41
C SER A 716 -31.45 -17.94 -3.75
N VAL A 717 -32.05 -17.20 -2.84
CA VAL A 717 -33.38 -16.60 -3.03
C VAL A 717 -33.30 -15.08 -2.94
N THR A 718 -34.32 -14.35 -3.39
CA THR A 718 -34.43 -12.93 -3.09
C THR A 718 -34.83 -12.71 -1.65
N THR A 719 -34.48 -11.58 -1.07
CA THR A 719 -34.82 -11.28 0.33
C THR A 719 -36.33 -11.13 0.57
N GLY A 720 -37.12 -10.84 -0.49
CA GLY A 720 -38.55 -10.56 -0.41
C GLY A 720 -38.89 -9.24 0.31
N ARG A 721 -38.14 -8.88 1.32
CA ARG A 721 -38.20 -7.61 2.10
C ARG A 721 -36.83 -7.26 2.59
N VAL A 722 -36.65 -6.11 3.22
CA VAL A 722 -35.37 -5.78 3.89
C VAL A 722 -35.12 -6.78 5.02
N ARG A 723 -34.00 -7.45 4.99
CA ARG A 723 -33.53 -8.36 6.04
C ARG A 723 -32.56 -7.61 6.92
N ALA A 724 -32.57 -7.90 8.22
CA ALA A 724 -31.64 -7.26 9.15
C ALA A 724 -31.06 -8.25 10.16
N SER A 725 -29.87 -7.98 10.61
CA SER A 725 -29.20 -8.69 11.68
C SER A 725 -28.55 -7.71 12.66
N VAL A 726 -28.39 -8.14 13.90
CA VAL A 726 -27.64 -7.45 14.93
C VAL A 726 -26.46 -8.31 15.34
N SER A 727 -25.35 -7.65 15.68
CA SER A 727 -24.15 -8.30 16.17
C SER A 727 -23.62 -7.56 17.40
N ALA A 728 -23.08 -8.30 18.35
CA ALA A 728 -22.40 -7.73 19.52
C ALA A 728 -21.20 -8.60 19.89
N GLY A 729 -20.12 -7.98 20.36
CA GLY A 729 -18.94 -8.74 20.72
C GLY A 729 -17.76 -7.88 21.15
N VAL A 730 -16.66 -8.56 21.38
CA VAL A 730 -15.38 -8.00 21.77
C VAL A 730 -14.47 -7.90 20.55
N ARG A 731 -13.79 -6.79 20.42
CA ARG A 731 -12.74 -6.58 19.41
C ARG A 731 -11.40 -6.51 20.10
N LEU A 732 -10.40 -7.13 19.51
CA LEU A 732 -9.04 -7.19 20.02
C LEU A 732 -8.04 -6.78 18.93
N PHE A 733 -6.87 -6.34 19.34
CA PHE A 733 -5.75 -5.98 18.45
C PHE A 733 -6.14 -4.96 17.37
N GLY A 734 -6.78 -3.85 17.79
CA GLY A 734 -7.18 -2.81 16.86
C GLY A 734 -8.16 -3.29 15.78
N ASN A 735 -9.14 -4.11 16.17
CA ASN A 735 -10.13 -4.75 15.30
C ASN A 735 -9.61 -5.90 14.40
N ALA A 736 -8.41 -6.42 14.65
CA ALA A 736 -7.91 -7.59 13.91
C ALA A 736 -8.71 -8.86 14.21
N LEU A 737 -9.22 -8.98 15.43
CA LEU A 737 -10.02 -10.11 15.88
C LEU A 737 -11.34 -9.61 16.46
N PHE A 738 -12.45 -10.14 15.97
CA PHE A 738 -13.78 -9.98 16.52
C PHE A 738 -14.29 -11.31 17.04
N LEU A 739 -14.71 -11.33 18.29
CA LEU A 739 -15.35 -12.47 18.95
C LEU A 739 -16.69 -12.02 19.47
N GLY A 740 -17.76 -12.57 18.94
CA GLY A 740 -19.09 -12.12 19.30
C GLY A 740 -20.19 -13.08 18.87
N ALA A 741 -21.41 -12.55 18.88
CA ALA A 741 -22.58 -13.25 18.43
C ALA A 741 -23.44 -12.36 17.52
N THR A 742 -24.21 -12.99 16.68
CA THR A 742 -25.11 -12.35 15.74
C THR A 742 -26.44 -13.09 15.66
N ARG A 743 -27.51 -12.38 15.34
CA ARG A 743 -28.80 -13.00 15.02
C ARG A 743 -29.61 -12.15 14.04
N PRO A 744 -30.51 -12.75 13.23
CA PRO A 744 -31.51 -12.01 12.48
C PRO A 744 -32.45 -11.26 13.44
N VAL A 745 -32.97 -10.13 12.98
CA VAL A 745 -33.94 -9.33 13.75
C VAL A 745 -35.37 -9.63 13.30
N ASP A 746 -35.54 -9.96 12.05
CA ASP A 746 -36.84 -10.13 11.36
C ASP A 746 -37.41 -11.55 11.40
N GLN A 747 -36.69 -12.47 12.03
CA GLN A 747 -37.14 -13.85 12.28
C GLN A 747 -36.64 -14.37 13.63
N ALA A 748 -37.41 -15.25 14.23
CA ALA A 748 -37.02 -15.95 15.45
C ALA A 748 -35.86 -16.92 15.13
N ALA A 749 -34.68 -16.61 15.58
CA ALA A 749 -33.52 -17.47 15.42
C ALA A 749 -32.58 -17.33 16.65
N PRO A 750 -31.88 -18.39 17.01
CA PRO A 750 -30.90 -18.32 18.09
C PRO A 750 -29.72 -17.40 17.73
N TRP A 751 -29.01 -16.94 18.74
CA TRP A 751 -27.73 -16.29 18.57
C TRP A 751 -26.71 -17.28 17.99
N LYS A 752 -26.00 -16.85 16.94
CA LYS A 752 -24.93 -17.62 16.31
C LYS A 752 -23.60 -17.00 16.67
N THR A 753 -22.63 -17.81 16.99
CA THR A 753 -21.22 -17.32 17.20
C THR A 753 -20.69 -16.71 15.92
N LEU A 754 -20.03 -15.56 16.06
CA LEU A 754 -19.37 -14.86 14.99
C LEU A 754 -17.91 -14.60 15.36
N VAL A 755 -17.01 -15.24 14.65
CA VAL A 755 -15.57 -14.99 14.73
C VAL A 755 -15.16 -14.33 13.43
N GLY A 756 -14.51 -13.17 13.53
CA GLY A 756 -14.03 -12.44 12.39
C GLY A 756 -12.56 -12.09 12.52
N PHE A 757 -11.80 -12.32 11.47
CA PHE A 757 -10.42 -11.87 11.33
C PHE A 757 -10.37 -10.68 10.36
N GLY A 758 -9.63 -9.64 10.76
CA GLY A 758 -9.65 -8.39 10.02
C GLY A 758 -10.91 -7.59 10.31
N GLN A 759 -11.34 -6.82 9.33
CA GLN A 759 -12.46 -5.90 9.53
C GLN A 759 -13.78 -6.57 9.22
N THR A 760 -14.31 -7.17 10.21
CA THR A 760 -15.73 -7.55 10.19
C THR A 760 -16.59 -6.40 10.70
N TRP A 761 -17.60 -6.16 9.96
CA TRP A 761 -18.63 -5.18 10.27
C TRP A 761 -19.57 -5.70 11.34
#